data_7ac096b4af9d4f89dd8d0dfcbb2f13b0
#
_entry.id   7ac096b4af9d4f89dd8d0dfcbb2f13b0
#
_cell.length_a   1.000
_cell.length_b   1.000
_cell.length_c   1.000
_cell.angle_alpha   90.00
_cell.angle_beta   90.00
_cell.angle_gamma   90.00
#
_symmetry.space_group_name_H-M   'P 1'
#
loop_
_entity.id
_entity.type
_entity.pdbx_description
1 polymer ?
#
loop_
_entity_poly.entity_id
_entity_poly.type
_entity_poly.pdbx_seq_one_letter_code
_entity_poly.pdbx_strand_id
1 'polypeptide(L)'
;MAPAKSHITHPPCSLQLKAIALGVACAAGIHPLQVAAQDETAVIEELVVWGRSLQLLGSADSASQGVVGYADFSTRPLARVGELFEVVPGMIATQHSGPGKANQYFLRGFNLDHGSDFSTFFEGMPVNFRTHAHAQGYMDLNFIIPEIIERVDFKKGPYFANTGDFSLAGTSSMKTYDTLERGFVEVTVGSGDEIRVVVANSFSTEQGSLLYALEHQQTNGMFGLDQDVRKYNGLLKYTGEIGGIPSQLTLTAYDSEWISTNQVPQRAVASGQIDRFGFIDPDLGGQSHRYSLSGRFELGEWDLTAYASAYYMSLINNPTYVLNDPINGDEFEQEDERLLFGGSLLRKGAFDFLGLQAASLVGAEVRYDDVQELNLFNTRSRLRYDSVREDDAQELSLSAYAESEFMVSEKLRLTTGLRVDYIRFDVEALRPQNSGSDNDALLQPKFGLAYRLADSLEFYANYGHGFHSNDVRAAVNRIDPVTGEDTEAQDILVEGRGGEIGFRYDNLRGFNVTLTAFELATDSELVFVGDAGTTGPSDPTRRSGVELNAFYSINDRLVIDFSAARASGHFRGLPDGENSITDAHENVAAAGLSYVGTQGITASLRLRYFGDAALTEDESVMKEDSTLVNAGVSYAFGAWEMGIDALNLFDAEDDDIAYFFESRLPGELEAVEDIHFHPSNPRIIRAMLRYSF
;
A
#
# COMPACT_ATOMS: atom_id res chain seq x y z
N MET A 1 -6.96 -40.39 27.56
CA MET A 1 -6.39 -39.50 28.59
C MET A 1 -5.24 -38.78 27.92
N ALA A 2 -5.55 -37.69 27.28
CA ALA A 2 -4.57 -36.76 26.69
C ALA A 2 -4.27 -35.64 27.71
N PRO A 3 -3.04 -35.10 27.77
CA PRO A 3 -2.71 -34.08 28.76
C PRO A 3 -3.36 -32.74 28.36
N ALA A 4 -3.99 -32.09 29.31
CA ALA A 4 -4.56 -30.77 29.19
C ALA A 4 -3.45 -29.74 28.90
N LYS A 5 -3.55 -29.01 27.80
CA LYS A 5 -2.75 -27.81 27.56
C LYS A 5 -3.22 -26.74 28.56
N SER A 6 -2.31 -26.21 29.33
CA SER A 6 -2.55 -25.08 30.22
C SER A 6 -2.62 -23.80 29.41
N HIS A 7 -3.79 -23.17 29.39
CA HIS A 7 -3.93 -21.80 28.89
C HIS A 7 -3.11 -20.85 29.77
N ILE A 8 -1.98 -20.41 29.26
CA ILE A 8 -1.26 -19.28 29.84
C ILE A 8 -1.89 -18.01 29.21
N THR A 9 -2.75 -17.37 29.99
CA THR A 9 -3.25 -16.03 29.64
C THR A 9 -2.09 -15.06 29.75
N HIS A 10 -1.50 -14.65 28.64
CA HIS A 10 -0.59 -13.54 28.59
C HIS A 10 -1.39 -12.23 28.81
N PRO A 11 -0.96 -11.33 29.70
CA PRO A 11 -1.60 -10.02 29.80
C PRO A 11 -1.33 -9.23 28.51
N PRO A 12 -2.31 -8.49 27.99
CA PRO A 12 -2.14 -7.73 26.76
C PRO A 12 -0.99 -6.74 26.91
N CYS A 13 -0.11 -6.72 25.92
CA CYS A 13 1.08 -5.86 25.82
C CYS A 13 0.75 -4.34 25.83
N SER A 14 -0.53 -3.99 25.75
CA SER A 14 -1.07 -2.63 25.77
C SER A 14 -0.76 -1.81 27.03
N LEU A 15 -0.45 -2.46 28.17
CA LEU A 15 -0.12 -1.74 29.41
C LEU A 15 1.29 -1.16 29.43
N GLN A 16 2.25 -1.73 28.71
CA GLN A 16 3.64 -1.26 28.73
C GLN A 16 3.88 -0.04 27.81
N LEU A 17 3.16 0.04 26.68
CA LEU A 17 3.25 1.22 25.79
C LEU A 17 2.57 2.46 26.35
N LYS A 18 1.48 2.30 27.09
CA LYS A 18 0.83 3.43 27.80
C LYS A 18 1.75 4.08 28.86
N ALA A 19 2.64 3.30 29.46
CA ALA A 19 3.64 3.83 30.40
C ALA A 19 4.79 4.58 29.69
N ILE A 20 5.14 4.21 28.47
CA ILE A 20 6.18 4.88 27.67
C ILE A 20 5.65 6.20 27.10
N ALA A 21 4.41 6.25 26.63
CA ALA A 21 3.80 7.48 26.12
C ALA A 21 3.61 8.54 27.24
N LEU A 22 3.28 8.12 28.45
CA LEU A 22 3.18 9.03 29.60
C LEU A 22 4.55 9.48 30.13
N GLY A 23 5.59 8.66 30.02
CA GLY A 23 6.96 8.96 30.43
C GLY A 23 7.65 10.00 29.54
N VAL A 24 7.35 10.00 28.24
CA VAL A 24 7.91 10.97 27.27
C VAL A 24 7.25 12.35 27.40
N ALA A 25 5.98 12.42 27.75
CA ALA A 25 5.30 13.69 28.00
C ALA A 25 5.82 14.42 29.27
N CYS A 26 6.35 13.69 30.25
CA CYS A 26 6.91 14.27 31.46
C CYS A 26 8.41 14.65 31.38
N ALA A 27 9.14 14.13 30.36
CA ALA A 27 10.57 14.41 30.19
C ALA A 27 10.87 15.64 29.32
N ALA A 28 9.86 16.27 28.73
CA ALA A 28 9.97 17.57 28.06
C ALA A 28 9.99 18.75 29.06
N GLY A 29 10.86 18.68 30.05
CA GLY A 29 11.20 19.80 30.89
C GLY A 29 11.89 20.86 30.04
N ILE A 30 11.14 21.86 29.63
CA ILE A 30 11.60 23.03 28.90
C ILE A 30 12.56 23.82 29.76
N HIS A 31 13.86 23.69 29.52
CA HIS A 31 14.80 24.71 29.94
C HIS A 31 14.95 25.72 28.79
N PRO A 32 14.67 27.01 29.01
CA PRO A 32 14.92 28.01 27.98
C PRO A 32 16.44 28.24 27.89
N LEU A 33 17.06 27.67 26.86
CA LEU A 33 18.36 28.17 26.41
C LEU A 33 18.14 29.54 25.78
N GLN A 34 18.64 30.56 26.42
CA GLN A 34 18.76 31.91 25.85
C GLN A 34 19.68 31.82 24.63
N VAL A 35 19.08 31.75 23.44
CA VAL A 35 19.79 32.04 22.20
C VAL A 35 19.81 33.54 22.03
N ALA A 36 21.03 34.10 22.02
CA ALA A 36 21.26 35.51 21.70
C ALA A 36 20.67 35.80 20.30
N ALA A 37 19.85 36.84 20.25
CA ALA A 37 19.36 37.42 19.02
C ALA A 37 20.55 37.79 18.12
N GLN A 38 20.67 37.15 16.97
CA GLN A 38 21.43 37.64 15.82
C GLN A 38 20.45 38.15 14.77
N ASP A 39 20.81 39.33 14.28
CA ASP A 39 20.03 40.18 13.40
C ASP A 39 19.54 39.55 12.10
N GLU A 40 18.31 39.91 11.81
CA GLU A 40 17.70 40.28 10.52
C GLU A 40 18.00 39.50 9.23
N THR A 41 16.92 38.84 8.76
CA THR A 41 16.41 38.86 7.38
C THR A 41 17.39 38.51 6.26
N ALA A 42 17.78 37.28 6.22
CA ALA A 42 17.77 36.58 4.97
C ALA A 42 16.51 35.70 4.96
N VAL A 43 15.49 36.11 4.23
CA VAL A 43 14.46 35.17 3.73
C VAL A 43 15.24 34.25 2.83
N ILE A 44 15.69 33.10 3.37
CA ILE A 44 16.13 31.98 2.55
C ILE A 44 14.84 31.57 1.84
N GLU A 45 14.70 31.90 0.57
CA GLU A 45 13.67 31.31 -0.29
C GLU A 45 13.93 29.81 -0.22
N GLU A 46 13.08 29.10 0.53
CA GLU A 46 13.10 27.64 0.62
C GLU A 46 12.87 27.11 -0.81
N LEU A 47 13.88 26.52 -1.40
CA LEU A 47 13.79 25.98 -2.74
C LEU A 47 12.97 24.69 -2.65
N VAL A 48 11.68 24.75 -2.96
CA VAL A 48 10.80 23.59 -3.02
C VAL A 48 11.25 22.72 -4.19
N VAL A 49 11.84 21.56 -3.89
CA VAL A 49 12.27 20.59 -4.89
C VAL A 49 11.16 19.57 -5.10
N TRP A 50 10.47 19.68 -6.25
CA TRP A 50 9.47 18.70 -6.67
C TRP A 50 10.18 17.44 -7.20
N GLY A 51 9.92 16.27 -6.59
CA GLY A 51 10.52 15.02 -7.04
C GLY A 51 10.15 14.68 -8.49
N ARG A 52 8.93 15.01 -8.91
CA ARG A 52 8.44 14.85 -10.29
C ARG A 52 9.14 15.77 -11.29
N SER A 53 9.84 16.81 -10.87
CA SER A 53 10.66 17.66 -11.72
C SER A 53 12.05 17.09 -11.97
N LEU A 54 12.44 15.99 -11.32
CA LEU A 54 13.72 15.35 -11.53
C LEU A 54 13.85 14.85 -12.97
N GLN A 55 14.98 15.21 -13.60
CA GLN A 55 15.28 14.76 -14.95
C GLN A 55 15.66 13.27 -14.95
N LEU A 56 14.79 12.44 -15.51
CA LEU A 56 15.01 11.00 -15.64
C LEU A 56 15.45 10.57 -17.06
N LEU A 57 15.58 11.53 -18.01
CA LEU A 57 16.12 11.25 -19.35
C LEU A 57 17.56 10.77 -19.24
N GLY A 58 17.85 9.64 -19.86
CA GLY A 58 19.18 9.04 -19.86
C GLY A 58 19.55 8.24 -18.61
N SER A 59 18.64 8.18 -17.61
CA SER A 59 18.84 7.40 -16.37
C SER A 59 17.69 6.45 -16.05
N ALA A 60 16.47 6.70 -16.54
CA ALA A 60 15.35 5.79 -16.38
C ALA A 60 15.50 4.58 -17.31
N ASP A 61 15.08 3.40 -16.84
CA ASP A 61 15.04 2.16 -17.60
C ASP A 61 13.67 1.95 -18.28
N SER A 62 12.65 2.70 -17.85
CA SER A 62 11.28 2.61 -18.33
C SER A 62 10.61 3.98 -18.34
N ALA A 63 9.65 4.16 -19.26
CA ALA A 63 8.81 5.37 -19.28
C ALA A 63 7.88 5.43 -18.07
N SER A 64 7.52 4.29 -17.48
CA SER A 64 6.56 4.14 -16.39
C SER A 64 7.19 4.09 -14.99
N GLN A 65 8.47 4.45 -14.85
CA GLN A 65 9.09 4.65 -13.54
C GLN A 65 9.18 6.13 -13.17
N GLY A 66 9.21 6.42 -11.86
CA GLY A 66 9.32 7.79 -11.38
C GLY A 66 9.72 7.90 -9.92
N VAL A 67 9.94 9.14 -9.53
CA VAL A 67 10.25 9.55 -8.16
C VAL A 67 9.28 10.65 -7.76
N VAL A 68 8.72 10.57 -6.57
CA VAL A 68 7.83 11.56 -5.98
C VAL A 68 8.45 12.00 -4.66
N GLY A 69 8.77 13.28 -4.53
CA GLY A 69 9.32 13.87 -3.31
C GLY A 69 8.23 14.39 -2.37
N TYR A 70 8.59 14.71 -1.14
CA TYR A 70 7.67 15.27 -0.14
C TYR A 70 6.87 16.46 -0.67
N ALA A 71 7.50 17.38 -1.39
CA ALA A 71 6.84 18.54 -1.97
C ALA A 71 5.68 18.18 -2.93
N ASP A 72 5.73 17.04 -3.60
CA ASP A 72 4.69 16.60 -4.54
C ASP A 72 3.40 16.16 -3.83
N PHE A 73 3.48 15.77 -2.56
CA PHE A 73 2.32 15.26 -1.82
C PHE A 73 2.04 15.99 -0.50
N SER A 74 2.96 16.77 0.05
CA SER A 74 2.76 17.52 1.31
C SER A 74 1.57 18.50 1.26
N THR A 75 1.19 18.93 0.06
CA THR A 75 0.05 19.82 -0.14
C THR A 75 -1.25 19.05 -0.47
N ARG A 76 -1.23 17.70 -0.52
CA ARG A 76 -2.39 16.88 -0.86
C ARG A 76 -3.19 16.58 0.42
N PRO A 77 -4.44 17.03 0.53
CA PRO A 77 -5.31 16.51 1.58
C PRO A 77 -5.54 15.01 1.37
N LEU A 78 -5.19 14.19 2.36
CA LEU A 78 -5.38 12.75 2.34
C LEU A 78 -6.53 12.39 3.28
N ALA A 79 -7.51 11.63 2.81
CA ALA A 79 -8.54 11.08 3.69
C ALA A 79 -7.98 9.97 4.58
N ARG A 80 -7.07 9.17 4.04
CA ARG A 80 -6.41 8.01 4.68
C ARG A 80 -4.97 7.87 4.19
N VAL A 81 -4.15 7.18 4.99
CA VAL A 81 -2.71 7.00 4.68
C VAL A 81 -2.51 6.24 3.36
N GLY A 82 -3.36 5.27 3.04
CA GLY A 82 -3.27 4.53 1.78
C GLY A 82 -3.36 5.38 0.52
N GLU A 83 -4.04 6.54 0.58
CA GLU A 83 -4.10 7.49 -0.55
C GLU A 83 -2.73 8.14 -0.85
N LEU A 84 -1.71 7.96 0.01
CA LEU A 84 -0.35 8.34 -0.30
C LEU A 84 0.14 7.65 -1.59
N PHE A 85 -0.35 6.44 -1.90
CA PHE A 85 0.02 5.74 -3.13
C PHE A 85 -0.63 6.30 -4.40
N GLU A 86 -1.61 7.16 -4.31
CA GLU A 86 -2.12 7.88 -5.50
C GLU A 86 -1.11 8.89 -6.08
N VAL A 87 0.06 9.02 -5.47
CA VAL A 87 1.22 9.68 -6.09
C VAL A 87 1.81 8.84 -7.23
N VAL A 88 1.58 7.53 -7.25
CA VAL A 88 1.89 6.65 -8.39
C VAL A 88 0.83 6.88 -9.47
N PRO A 89 1.18 7.37 -10.66
CA PRO A 89 0.20 7.71 -11.68
C PRO A 89 -0.69 6.52 -12.08
N GLY A 90 -2.01 6.71 -12.04
CA GLY A 90 -2.99 5.67 -12.33
C GLY A 90 -3.34 4.75 -11.16
N MET A 91 -2.71 4.92 -10.00
CA MET A 91 -3.09 4.22 -8.77
C MET A 91 -4.32 4.86 -8.15
N ILE A 92 -5.26 4.04 -7.67
CA ILE A 92 -6.39 4.43 -6.82
C ILE A 92 -6.30 3.64 -5.51
N ALA A 93 -6.64 4.29 -4.41
CA ALA A 93 -6.82 3.66 -3.11
C ALA A 93 -8.27 3.85 -2.64
N THR A 94 -8.97 2.78 -2.33
CA THR A 94 -10.34 2.74 -1.83
C THR A 94 -10.42 2.10 -0.45
N GLN A 95 -11.57 2.17 0.16
CA GLN A 95 -11.87 1.51 1.44
C GLN A 95 -13.13 0.66 1.28
N HIS A 96 -13.07 -0.62 1.57
CA HIS A 96 -14.23 -1.49 1.46
C HIS A 96 -14.91 -1.81 2.79
N SER A 97 -14.27 -1.51 3.89
CA SER A 97 -14.82 -1.59 5.26
C SER A 97 -13.97 -0.74 6.21
N GLY A 98 -14.07 -0.92 7.51
CA GLY A 98 -13.48 -0.11 8.56
C GLY A 98 -12.06 0.46 8.36
N PRO A 99 -11.74 1.56 9.03
CA PRO A 99 -10.56 2.38 8.75
C PRO A 99 -9.23 1.81 9.29
N GLY A 100 -9.27 0.77 10.10
CA GLY A 100 -8.06 0.22 10.75
C GLY A 100 -7.37 -0.90 9.99
N LYS A 101 -7.88 -1.33 8.83
CA LYS A 101 -7.25 -2.33 7.97
C LYS A 101 -6.69 -1.72 6.69
N ALA A 102 -5.93 -2.52 5.92
CA ALA A 102 -5.37 -2.10 4.65
C ALA A 102 -6.44 -1.56 3.69
N ASN A 103 -6.05 -0.57 2.90
CA ASN A 103 -6.85 -0.08 1.78
C ASN A 103 -6.88 -1.12 0.66
N GLN A 104 -7.85 -0.99 -0.26
CA GLN A 104 -7.85 -1.69 -1.52
C GLN A 104 -7.25 -0.80 -2.60
N TYR A 105 -6.46 -1.39 -3.50
CA TYR A 105 -5.70 -0.67 -4.50
C TYR A 105 -6.03 -1.14 -5.91
N PHE A 106 -5.98 -0.21 -6.87
CA PHE A 106 -6.20 -0.48 -8.29
C PHE A 106 -5.10 0.16 -9.12
N LEU A 107 -4.55 -0.59 -10.08
CA LEU A 107 -3.52 -0.09 -10.99
C LEU A 107 -3.53 -0.92 -12.29
N ARG A 108 -3.46 -0.25 -13.45
CA ARG A 108 -3.37 -0.93 -14.77
C ARG A 108 -4.50 -1.94 -15.03
N GLY A 109 -5.70 -1.69 -14.53
CA GLY A 109 -6.83 -2.60 -14.64
C GLY A 109 -6.73 -3.85 -13.75
N PHE A 110 -5.78 -3.90 -12.82
CA PHE A 110 -5.81 -4.86 -11.71
C PHE A 110 -6.68 -4.33 -10.58
N ASN A 111 -7.50 -5.21 -10.04
CA ASN A 111 -7.91 -5.13 -8.65
C ASN A 111 -6.78 -5.78 -7.83
N LEU A 112 -5.99 -4.97 -7.15
CA LEU A 112 -4.84 -5.45 -6.36
C LEU A 112 -5.26 -5.93 -4.97
N ASP A 113 -6.57 -5.96 -4.70
CA ASP A 113 -7.09 -6.18 -3.36
C ASP A 113 -6.32 -5.33 -2.33
N HIS A 114 -5.72 -5.93 -1.34
CA HIS A 114 -4.93 -5.22 -0.33
C HIS A 114 -3.43 -5.12 -0.67
N GLY A 115 -3.01 -5.34 -1.92
CA GLY A 115 -1.64 -5.14 -2.37
C GLY A 115 -1.02 -6.28 -3.16
N SER A 116 -1.80 -7.30 -3.58
CA SER A 116 -1.31 -8.29 -4.54
C SER A 116 -0.82 -7.60 -5.82
N ASP A 117 0.18 -8.16 -6.48
CA ASP A 117 0.78 -7.63 -7.71
C ASP A 117 1.34 -6.20 -7.67
N PHE A 118 1.40 -5.57 -6.48
CA PHE A 118 2.11 -4.31 -6.24
C PHE A 118 2.96 -4.38 -4.98
N SER A 119 4.24 -4.73 -5.15
CA SER A 119 5.15 -4.87 -4.02
C SER A 119 5.57 -3.51 -3.44
N THR A 120 5.56 -3.40 -2.13
CA THR A 120 5.90 -2.17 -1.42
C THR A 120 6.99 -2.42 -0.41
N PHE A 121 7.94 -1.47 -0.37
CA PHE A 121 9.04 -1.47 0.58
C PHE A 121 9.04 -0.18 1.40
N PHE A 122 9.28 -0.31 2.69
CA PHE A 122 9.49 0.81 3.61
C PHE A 122 10.87 0.65 4.26
N GLU A 123 11.77 1.62 4.04
CA GLU A 123 13.17 1.57 4.53
C GLU A 123 13.87 0.23 4.20
N GLY A 124 13.60 -0.30 2.99
CA GLY A 124 14.16 -1.55 2.50
C GLY A 124 13.48 -2.84 3.01
N MET A 125 12.55 -2.75 3.93
CA MET A 125 11.76 -3.89 4.41
C MET A 125 10.48 -4.04 3.57
N PRO A 126 10.10 -5.27 3.13
CA PRO A 126 8.83 -5.50 2.44
C PRO A 126 7.64 -5.26 3.38
N VAL A 127 6.60 -4.61 2.86
CA VAL A 127 5.36 -4.34 3.58
C VAL A 127 4.35 -5.46 3.38
N ASN A 128 4.27 -6.02 2.16
CA ASN A 128 3.32 -7.07 1.80
C ASN A 128 3.59 -8.38 2.57
N PHE A 129 2.53 -8.95 3.13
CA PHE A 129 2.54 -10.32 3.64
C PHE A 129 2.06 -11.29 2.55
N ARG A 130 2.76 -12.40 2.35
CA ARG A 130 2.44 -13.39 1.32
C ARG A 130 1.14 -14.10 1.65
N THR A 131 1.21 -15.08 2.53
CA THR A 131 0.04 -15.69 3.15
C THR A 131 -0.47 -14.78 4.24
N HIS A 132 -1.79 -14.60 4.36
CA HIS A 132 -2.37 -13.77 5.41
C HIS A 132 -3.82 -14.20 5.70
N ALA A 133 -4.25 -14.08 6.95
CA ALA A 133 -5.58 -14.54 7.35
C ALA A 133 -6.72 -13.82 6.63
N HIS A 134 -6.53 -12.55 6.23
CA HIS A 134 -7.55 -11.75 5.55
C HIS A 134 -7.39 -11.77 4.03
N ALA A 135 -6.20 -11.48 3.52
CA ALA A 135 -5.97 -11.37 2.08
C ALA A 135 -4.50 -11.58 1.75
N GLN A 136 -4.22 -12.37 0.73
CA GLN A 136 -2.88 -12.59 0.18
C GLN A 136 -2.28 -11.28 -0.32
N GLY A 137 -0.96 -11.10 -0.10
CA GLY A 137 -0.28 -9.86 -0.48
C GLY A 137 -0.60 -8.66 0.41
N TYR A 138 -1.18 -8.89 1.59
CA TYR A 138 -1.71 -7.87 2.49
C TYR A 138 -0.72 -6.76 2.80
N MET A 139 -1.05 -5.53 2.39
CA MET A 139 -0.22 -4.33 2.47
C MET A 139 -0.93 -3.24 3.28
N ASP A 140 -0.77 -3.28 4.58
CA ASP A 140 -1.27 -2.23 5.48
C ASP A 140 -0.24 -1.10 5.59
N LEU A 141 -0.66 0.13 5.28
CA LEU A 141 0.14 1.35 5.37
C LEU A 141 -0.18 2.20 6.60
N ASN A 142 -1.09 1.77 7.47
CA ASN A 142 -1.53 2.56 8.63
C ASN A 142 -0.39 2.87 9.62
N PHE A 143 0.71 2.12 9.58
CA PHE A 143 1.90 2.38 10.41
C PHE A 143 2.77 3.57 9.91
N ILE A 144 2.45 4.16 8.76
CA ILE A 144 3.23 5.24 8.15
C ILE A 144 2.74 6.59 8.67
N ILE A 145 3.71 7.46 8.97
CA ILE A 145 3.49 8.88 9.28
C ILE A 145 3.89 9.68 8.02
N PRO A 146 2.93 10.20 7.22
CA PRO A 146 3.23 10.82 5.93
C PRO A 146 4.20 12.01 6.00
N GLU A 147 4.17 12.78 7.07
CA GLU A 147 4.96 14.01 7.24
C GLU A 147 6.47 13.78 7.34
N ILE A 148 6.90 12.53 7.55
CA ILE A 148 8.32 12.17 7.59
C ILE A 148 8.80 11.40 6.37
N ILE A 149 7.94 11.17 5.37
CA ILE A 149 8.32 10.52 4.11
C ILE A 149 9.06 11.55 3.25
N GLU A 150 10.32 11.28 2.95
CA GLU A 150 11.13 12.12 2.05
C GLU A 150 10.74 11.91 0.59
N ARG A 151 10.57 10.63 0.20
CA ARG A 151 10.29 10.26 -1.19
C ARG A 151 9.67 8.88 -1.33
N VAL A 152 8.98 8.71 -2.45
CA VAL A 152 8.47 7.44 -2.96
C VAL A 152 9.07 7.20 -4.35
N ASP A 153 9.85 6.14 -4.49
CA ASP A 153 10.34 5.66 -5.78
C ASP A 153 9.36 4.59 -6.28
N PHE A 154 8.94 4.63 -7.54
CA PHE A 154 8.03 3.63 -8.10
C PHE A 154 8.48 3.15 -9.48
N LYS A 155 8.13 1.90 -9.79
CA LYS A 155 8.32 1.26 -11.09
C LYS A 155 7.05 0.48 -11.42
N LYS A 156 6.59 0.51 -12.68
CA LYS A 156 5.43 -0.28 -13.09
C LYS A 156 5.83 -1.39 -14.06
N GLY A 157 5.19 -2.55 -13.90
CA GLY A 157 5.45 -3.73 -14.70
C GLY A 157 6.67 -4.56 -14.26
N PRO A 158 6.78 -5.80 -14.77
CA PRO A 158 7.77 -6.79 -14.30
C PRO A 158 9.12 -6.70 -15.04
N TYR A 159 9.63 -5.51 -15.30
CA TYR A 159 10.76 -5.31 -16.22
C TYR A 159 12.13 -5.27 -15.55
N PHE A 160 12.21 -5.28 -14.22
CA PHE A 160 13.42 -5.03 -13.44
C PHE A 160 13.85 -6.28 -12.71
N ALA A 161 15.14 -6.63 -12.75
CA ALA A 161 15.62 -7.86 -12.11
C ALA A 161 15.62 -7.79 -10.57
N ASN A 162 15.67 -6.61 -9.99
CA ASN A 162 15.59 -6.40 -8.55
C ASN A 162 14.15 -6.30 -7.99
N THR A 163 13.15 -6.60 -8.81
CA THR A 163 11.74 -6.69 -8.38
C THR A 163 11.30 -8.15 -8.46
N GLY A 164 10.76 -8.68 -7.37
CA GLY A 164 10.37 -10.08 -7.24
C GLY A 164 8.87 -10.25 -7.06
N ASP A 165 8.49 -10.90 -5.99
CA ASP A 165 7.13 -11.23 -5.64
C ASP A 165 6.20 -10.00 -5.63
N PHE A 166 4.94 -10.16 -6.06
CA PHE A 166 3.91 -9.12 -6.16
C PHE A 166 4.29 -7.90 -7.01
N SER A 167 5.09 -8.04 -8.06
CA SER A 167 5.54 -6.91 -8.86
C SER A 167 5.01 -6.84 -10.29
N LEU A 168 3.94 -7.57 -10.64
CA LEU A 168 3.39 -7.59 -12.00
C LEU A 168 2.80 -6.25 -12.42
N ALA A 169 2.00 -5.61 -11.57
CA ALA A 169 1.52 -4.25 -11.81
C ALA A 169 2.61 -3.22 -11.53
N GLY A 170 3.43 -3.45 -10.52
CA GLY A 170 4.53 -2.56 -10.18
C GLY A 170 5.11 -2.75 -8.79
N THR A 171 5.97 -1.80 -8.42
CA THR A 171 6.60 -1.77 -7.10
C THR A 171 6.82 -0.33 -6.64
N SER A 172 6.83 -0.11 -5.33
CA SER A 172 7.21 1.14 -4.71
C SER A 172 8.20 0.95 -3.56
N SER A 173 9.00 1.98 -3.32
CA SER A 173 9.91 2.04 -2.18
C SER A 173 9.81 3.40 -1.52
N MET A 174 9.44 3.43 -0.25
CA MET A 174 9.32 4.63 0.56
C MET A 174 10.56 4.81 1.45
N LYS A 175 11.02 6.05 1.50
CA LYS A 175 12.11 6.47 2.38
C LYS A 175 11.69 7.63 3.23
N THR A 176 12.09 7.61 4.50
CA THR A 176 11.92 8.74 5.42
C THR A 176 13.13 9.66 5.38
N TYR A 177 12.97 10.88 5.87
CA TYR A 177 14.09 11.79 6.07
C TYR A 177 15.16 11.17 6.98
N ASP A 178 16.41 11.53 6.77
CA ASP A 178 17.50 11.25 7.71
C ASP A 178 17.57 12.31 8.81
N THR A 179 17.22 13.56 8.47
CA THR A 179 17.13 14.70 9.39
C THR A 179 15.99 15.62 8.95
N LEU A 180 15.36 16.28 9.90
CA LEU A 180 14.43 17.37 9.68
C LEU A 180 15.16 18.70 9.88
N GLU A 181 14.90 19.68 9.05
CA GLU A 181 15.45 21.04 9.25
C GLU A 181 14.95 21.66 10.53
N ARG A 182 13.70 21.39 10.89
CA ARG A 182 13.05 21.80 12.14
C ARG A 182 12.20 20.65 12.65
N GLY A 183 12.22 20.46 13.97
CA GLY A 183 11.21 19.66 14.63
C GLY A 183 9.84 20.33 14.58
N PHE A 184 8.78 19.56 14.70
CA PHE A 184 7.43 20.10 14.73
C PHE A 184 6.50 19.33 15.65
N VAL A 185 5.45 20.03 16.09
CA VAL A 185 4.24 19.48 16.68
C VAL A 185 3.08 19.93 15.82
N GLU A 186 2.28 18.98 15.37
CA GLU A 186 1.08 19.23 14.58
C GLU A 186 -0.15 18.65 15.28
N VAL A 187 -1.24 19.42 15.29
CA VAL A 187 -2.53 18.98 15.77
C VAL A 187 -3.55 19.22 14.68
N THR A 188 -4.28 18.18 14.29
CA THR A 188 -5.40 18.25 13.36
C THR A 188 -6.68 17.88 14.10
N VAL A 189 -7.74 18.64 13.87
CA VAL A 189 -9.10 18.35 14.33
C VAL A 189 -10.03 18.37 13.13
N GLY A 190 -11.01 17.47 13.10
CA GLY A 190 -11.86 17.33 11.93
C GLY A 190 -13.25 16.78 12.20
N SER A 191 -14.02 16.65 11.13
CA SER A 191 -15.32 15.98 11.13
C SER A 191 -15.18 14.55 11.67
N GLY A 192 -16.25 14.00 12.25
CA GLY A 192 -16.23 12.66 12.86
C GLY A 192 -15.43 12.62 14.17
N ASP A 193 -15.38 13.74 14.91
CA ASP A 193 -14.63 13.89 16.18
C ASP A 193 -13.13 13.52 16.03
N GLU A 194 -12.57 13.76 14.83
CA GLU A 194 -11.18 13.46 14.57
C GLU A 194 -10.25 14.37 15.35
N ILE A 195 -9.29 13.75 16.03
CA ILE A 195 -8.14 14.41 16.64
C ILE A 195 -6.90 13.61 16.25
N ARG A 196 -5.94 14.28 15.62
CA ARG A 196 -4.63 13.71 15.27
C ARG A 196 -3.52 14.61 15.80
N VAL A 197 -2.51 14.00 16.41
CA VAL A 197 -1.32 14.70 16.92
C VAL A 197 -0.09 14.02 16.36
N VAL A 198 0.79 14.79 15.74
CA VAL A 198 2.10 14.33 15.27
C VAL A 198 3.21 15.15 15.91
N VAL A 199 4.25 14.49 16.39
CA VAL A 199 5.47 15.11 16.89
C VAL A 199 6.66 14.48 16.20
N ALA A 200 7.49 15.27 15.54
CA ALA A 200 8.72 14.78 14.91
C ALA A 200 9.87 15.76 15.11
N ASN A 201 11.07 15.21 15.27
CA ASN A 201 12.31 16.01 15.34
C ASN A 201 13.52 15.13 15.01
N SER A 202 14.64 15.76 14.74
CA SER A 202 15.92 15.08 14.57
C SER A 202 17.04 15.75 15.36
N PHE A 203 18.03 14.97 15.75
CA PHE A 203 19.23 15.41 16.44
C PHE A 203 20.47 14.97 15.66
N SER A 204 21.39 15.89 15.38
CA SER A 204 22.68 15.56 14.81
C SER A 204 23.69 15.33 15.94
N THR A 205 24.53 14.28 15.77
CA THR A 205 25.64 13.91 16.62
C THR A 205 26.93 13.90 15.80
N GLU A 206 28.10 13.74 16.45
CA GLU A 206 29.39 13.60 15.75
C GLU A 206 29.44 12.33 14.85
N GLN A 207 28.63 11.31 15.15
CA GLN A 207 28.65 10.02 14.45
C GLN A 207 27.46 9.80 13.52
N GLY A 208 26.49 10.73 13.48
CA GLY A 208 25.30 10.59 12.65
C GLY A 208 24.12 11.45 13.16
N SER A 209 22.93 11.06 12.74
CA SER A 209 21.67 11.71 13.12
C SER A 209 20.69 10.71 13.70
N LEU A 210 19.79 11.19 14.53
CA LEU A 210 18.67 10.44 15.07
C LEU A 210 17.38 11.21 14.77
N LEU A 211 16.49 10.61 13.97
CA LEU A 211 15.13 11.10 13.71
C LEU A 211 14.14 10.31 14.57
N TYR A 212 13.18 11.00 15.17
CA TYR A 212 12.01 10.35 15.76
C TYR A 212 10.71 11.01 15.30
N ALA A 213 9.65 10.21 15.21
CA ALA A 213 8.30 10.68 14.97
C ALA A 213 7.31 9.84 15.78
N LEU A 214 6.29 10.51 16.32
CA LEU A 214 5.20 9.91 17.09
C LEU A 214 3.88 10.44 16.55
N GLU A 215 2.89 9.57 16.38
CA GLU A 215 1.54 9.91 15.98
C GLU A 215 0.53 9.29 16.95
N HIS A 216 -0.50 10.06 17.29
CA HIS A 216 -1.74 9.56 17.85
C HIS A 216 -2.91 10.08 17.04
N GLN A 217 -3.83 9.21 16.67
CA GLN A 217 -5.08 9.57 16.00
C GLN A 217 -6.26 8.87 16.67
N GLN A 218 -7.35 9.62 16.82
CA GLN A 218 -8.64 9.06 17.20
C GLN A 218 -9.74 9.69 16.34
N THR A 219 -10.79 8.92 16.00
CA THR A 219 -11.97 9.41 15.28
C THR A 219 -13.14 8.47 15.47
N ASN A 220 -14.36 9.05 15.49
CA ASN A 220 -15.61 8.29 15.43
C ASN A 220 -16.07 8.02 13.99
N GLY A 221 -15.36 8.59 12.98
CA GLY A 221 -15.73 8.44 11.57
C GLY A 221 -17.00 9.19 11.20
N MET A 222 -17.53 8.86 10.03
CA MET A 222 -18.70 9.57 9.44
C MET A 222 -19.94 8.67 9.30
N PHE A 223 -19.86 7.45 9.82
CA PHE A 223 -20.97 6.48 9.77
C PHE A 223 -21.94 6.63 10.95
N GLY A 224 -23.12 6.06 10.85
CA GLY A 224 -24.10 6.04 11.93
C GLY A 224 -23.67 5.22 13.14
N LEU A 225 -22.67 4.35 12.98
CA LEU A 225 -21.97 3.65 14.04
C LEU A 225 -20.64 4.36 14.32
N ASP A 226 -20.42 4.75 15.58
CA ASP A 226 -19.13 5.30 15.99
C ASP A 226 -18.01 4.28 15.76
N GLN A 227 -17.03 4.63 14.95
CA GLN A 227 -15.93 3.72 14.60
C GLN A 227 -14.86 3.60 15.70
N ASP A 228 -14.87 4.49 16.70
CA ASP A 228 -13.98 4.50 17.89
C ASP A 228 -12.52 4.13 17.54
N VAL A 229 -12.03 4.66 16.41
CA VAL A 229 -10.66 4.41 15.95
C VAL A 229 -9.66 5.00 16.92
N ARG A 230 -8.69 4.22 17.33
CA ARG A 230 -7.52 4.67 18.10
C ARG A 230 -6.26 4.11 17.47
N LYS A 231 -5.37 4.99 17.04
CA LYS A 231 -4.14 4.63 16.36
C LYS A 231 -2.94 5.30 17.01
N TYR A 232 -1.86 4.55 17.18
CA TYR A 232 -0.57 5.00 17.68
C TYR A 232 0.54 4.56 16.73
N ASN A 233 1.36 5.49 16.28
CA ASN A 233 2.55 5.24 15.47
C ASN A 233 3.78 5.82 16.13
N GLY A 234 4.89 5.10 16.01
CA GLY A 234 6.21 5.56 16.42
C GLY A 234 7.27 5.15 15.40
N LEU A 235 8.20 6.06 15.12
CA LEU A 235 9.39 5.79 14.33
C LEU A 235 10.61 6.36 15.02
N LEU A 236 11.70 5.58 15.02
CA LEU A 236 13.03 6.01 15.42
C LEU A 236 14.03 5.56 14.36
N LYS A 237 14.75 6.51 13.74
CA LYS A 237 15.74 6.23 12.70
C LYS A 237 17.10 6.83 13.07
N TYR A 238 18.13 5.99 13.05
CA TYR A 238 19.52 6.40 13.13
C TYR A 238 20.15 6.32 11.74
N THR A 239 20.84 7.38 11.33
CA THR A 239 21.67 7.41 10.12
C THR A 239 23.06 7.92 10.46
N GLY A 240 24.11 7.14 10.18
CA GLY A 240 25.48 7.50 10.54
C GLY A 240 26.44 6.33 10.36
N GLU A 241 27.49 6.31 11.17
CA GLU A 241 28.48 5.23 11.13
C GLU A 241 28.38 4.35 12.38
N ILE A 242 28.41 3.03 12.18
CA ILE A 242 28.50 2.02 13.24
C ILE A 242 29.80 1.23 13.02
N GLY A 243 30.79 1.42 13.88
CA GLY A 243 32.08 0.76 13.74
C GLY A 243 32.85 1.14 12.47
N GLY A 244 32.63 2.34 11.93
CA GLY A 244 33.24 2.81 10.67
C GLY A 244 32.50 2.34 9.42
N ILE A 245 31.33 1.75 9.56
CA ILE A 245 30.46 1.31 8.45
C ILE A 245 29.29 2.28 8.34
N PRO A 246 29.07 2.96 7.19
CA PRO A 246 27.88 3.75 6.96
C PRO A 246 26.62 2.87 7.15
N SER A 247 25.73 3.31 8.01
CA SER A 247 24.64 2.49 8.52
C SER A 247 23.37 3.31 8.71
N GLN A 248 22.25 2.68 8.47
CA GLN A 248 20.91 3.18 8.75
C GLN A 248 20.16 2.13 9.57
N LEU A 249 19.51 2.52 10.67
CA LEU A 249 18.67 1.64 11.47
C LEU A 249 17.33 2.33 11.67
N THR A 250 16.24 1.65 11.37
CA THR A 250 14.88 2.17 11.54
C THR A 250 14.04 1.20 12.37
N LEU A 251 13.49 1.71 13.47
CA LEU A 251 12.52 1.02 14.31
C LEU A 251 11.15 1.66 14.09
N THR A 252 10.11 0.85 13.86
CA THR A 252 8.72 1.29 13.82
C THR A 252 7.86 0.53 14.79
N ALA A 253 6.84 1.21 15.32
CA ALA A 253 5.83 0.64 16.19
C ALA A 253 4.46 1.18 15.79
N TYR A 254 3.49 0.29 15.62
CA TYR A 254 2.12 0.58 15.26
C TYR A 254 1.17 -0.22 16.13
N ASP A 255 0.10 0.42 16.57
CA ASP A 255 -0.98 -0.17 17.33
C ASP A 255 -2.30 0.52 16.94
N SER A 256 -3.33 -0.24 16.61
CA SER A 256 -4.65 0.30 16.27
C SER A 256 -5.77 -0.62 16.69
N GLU A 257 -6.88 -0.02 17.13
CA GLU A 257 -8.16 -0.69 17.37
C GLU A 257 -9.28 0.14 16.76
N TRP A 258 -10.35 -0.54 16.26
CA TRP A 258 -11.47 0.12 15.61
C TRP A 258 -12.75 -0.71 15.64
N ILE A 259 -13.90 -0.03 15.53
CA ILE A 259 -15.18 -0.59 15.14
C ILE A 259 -15.40 -0.26 13.66
N SER A 260 -16.05 -1.13 12.91
CA SER A 260 -16.30 -0.92 11.49
C SER A 260 -17.74 -1.25 11.10
N THR A 261 -18.10 -0.76 9.92
CA THR A 261 -19.26 -1.24 9.19
C THR A 261 -18.75 -2.05 8.00
N ASN A 262 -19.52 -3.03 7.56
CA ASN A 262 -19.28 -3.70 6.29
C ASN A 262 -19.84 -2.88 5.13
N GLN A 263 -19.69 -3.39 3.90
CA GLN A 263 -20.48 -2.91 2.76
C GLN A 263 -21.96 -3.09 3.08
N VAL A 264 -22.78 -2.10 2.69
CA VAL A 264 -24.21 -2.13 2.95
C VAL A 264 -24.99 -2.57 1.70
N PRO A 265 -25.96 -3.48 1.83
CA PRO A 265 -26.80 -3.90 0.69
C PRO A 265 -27.66 -2.74 0.18
N GLN A 266 -27.67 -2.54 -1.14
CA GLN A 266 -28.46 -1.47 -1.76
C GLN A 266 -29.95 -1.56 -1.41
N ARG A 267 -30.51 -2.78 -1.32
CA ARG A 267 -31.90 -3.01 -0.94
C ARG A 267 -32.25 -2.54 0.46
N ALA A 268 -31.31 -2.60 1.41
CA ALA A 268 -31.53 -2.14 2.77
C ALA A 268 -31.66 -0.61 2.83
N VAL A 269 -30.86 0.08 2.02
CA VAL A 269 -30.95 1.55 1.86
C VAL A 269 -32.22 1.93 1.09
N ALA A 270 -32.51 1.26 -0.02
CA ALA A 270 -33.68 1.52 -0.86
C ALA A 270 -35.01 1.30 -0.11
N SER A 271 -35.07 0.33 0.80
CA SER A 271 -36.24 0.09 1.64
C SER A 271 -36.38 1.06 2.82
N GLY A 272 -35.34 1.84 3.12
CA GLY A 272 -35.28 2.73 4.29
C GLY A 272 -35.03 1.97 5.61
N GLN A 273 -34.54 0.74 5.56
CA GLN A 273 -34.15 -0.02 6.76
C GLN A 273 -32.94 0.63 7.44
N ILE A 274 -32.00 1.11 6.64
CA ILE A 274 -30.84 1.89 7.06
C ILE A 274 -30.69 3.09 6.12
N ASP A 275 -29.95 4.11 6.54
CA ASP A 275 -29.46 5.15 5.62
C ASP A 275 -28.17 4.70 4.92
N ARG A 276 -27.67 5.53 3.98
CA ARG A 276 -26.46 5.24 3.19
C ARG A 276 -25.21 5.04 4.05
N PHE A 277 -25.14 5.70 5.20
CA PHE A 277 -24.05 5.59 6.18
C PHE A 277 -24.45 4.73 7.39
N GLY A 278 -25.51 3.95 7.26
CA GLY A 278 -26.01 3.05 8.28
C GLY A 278 -25.18 1.78 8.43
N PHE A 279 -25.64 0.92 9.28
CA PHE A 279 -25.04 -0.39 9.55
C PHE A 279 -26.12 -1.43 9.85
N ILE A 280 -25.78 -2.71 9.66
CA ILE A 280 -26.67 -3.83 10.00
C ILE A 280 -26.11 -4.58 11.20
N ASP A 281 -24.83 -4.88 11.19
CA ASP A 281 -24.13 -5.55 12.28
C ASP A 281 -23.23 -4.54 13.02
N PRO A 282 -23.46 -4.30 14.33
CA PRO A 282 -22.67 -3.37 15.12
C PRO A 282 -21.39 -3.99 15.73
N ASP A 283 -21.21 -5.31 15.59
CA ASP A 283 -20.16 -6.04 16.28
C ASP A 283 -18.87 -6.17 15.47
N LEU A 284 -18.81 -5.54 14.28
CA LEU A 284 -17.66 -5.62 13.37
C LEU A 284 -16.52 -4.70 13.81
N GLY A 285 -15.29 -5.01 13.36
CA GLY A 285 -14.09 -4.21 13.64
C GLY A 285 -12.89 -5.09 13.91
N GLY A 286 -11.85 -4.53 14.53
CA GLY A 286 -10.65 -5.30 14.80
C GLY A 286 -9.58 -4.53 15.55
N GLN A 287 -8.42 -5.16 15.61
CA GLN A 287 -7.18 -4.60 16.14
C GLN A 287 -6.00 -5.11 15.34
N SER A 288 -4.95 -4.28 15.25
CA SER A 288 -3.71 -4.66 14.55
C SER A 288 -2.50 -4.02 15.21
N HIS A 289 -1.39 -4.79 15.30
CA HIS A 289 -0.11 -4.32 15.82
C HIS A 289 1.01 -4.68 14.85
N ARG A 290 1.99 -3.78 14.68
CA ARG A 290 3.19 -4.05 13.89
C ARG A 290 4.41 -3.41 14.56
N TYR A 291 5.42 -4.22 14.85
CA TYR A 291 6.70 -3.76 15.37
C TYR A 291 7.80 -4.23 14.42
N SER A 292 8.61 -3.30 13.90
CA SER A 292 9.60 -3.65 12.89
C SER A 292 10.94 -2.98 13.15
N LEU A 293 12.00 -3.69 12.82
CA LEU A 293 13.37 -3.19 12.79
C LEU A 293 13.96 -3.48 11.42
N SER A 294 14.45 -2.45 10.73
CA SER A 294 15.23 -2.58 9.51
C SER A 294 16.58 -1.91 9.65
N GLY A 295 17.59 -2.45 8.96
CA GLY A 295 18.94 -1.91 8.93
C GLY A 295 19.54 -2.00 7.54
N ARG A 296 20.25 -0.95 7.10
CA ARG A 296 21.05 -0.92 5.88
C ARG A 296 22.49 -0.61 6.25
N PHE A 297 23.43 -1.34 5.64
CA PHE A 297 24.86 -1.25 5.92
C PHE A 297 25.63 -1.23 4.60
N GLU A 298 26.53 -0.24 4.41
CA GLU A 298 27.37 -0.12 3.23
C GLU A 298 28.71 -0.83 3.48
N LEU A 299 28.85 -2.06 2.99
CA LEU A 299 30.00 -2.93 3.18
C LEU A 299 30.94 -2.86 1.96
N GLY A 300 31.61 -1.73 1.75
CA GLY A 300 32.43 -1.47 0.57
C GLY A 300 31.58 -1.32 -0.69
N GLU A 301 31.67 -2.30 -1.61
CA GLU A 301 30.85 -2.30 -2.84
C GLU A 301 29.48 -2.99 -2.67
N TRP A 302 29.17 -3.46 -1.46
CA TRP A 302 27.96 -4.19 -1.15
C TRP A 302 27.05 -3.38 -0.22
N ASP A 303 25.79 -3.31 -0.58
CA ASP A 303 24.71 -2.85 0.29
C ASP A 303 24.03 -4.07 0.93
N LEU A 304 24.09 -4.17 2.25
CA LEU A 304 23.37 -5.16 3.03
C LEU A 304 22.13 -4.52 3.64
N THR A 305 20.96 -5.10 3.41
CA THR A 305 19.74 -4.78 4.16
C THR A 305 19.34 -5.99 5.01
N ALA A 306 18.93 -5.77 6.24
CA ALA A 306 18.38 -6.80 7.10
C ALA A 306 17.15 -6.26 7.83
N TYR A 307 16.14 -7.12 8.08
CA TYR A 307 14.92 -6.70 8.75
C TYR A 307 14.30 -7.82 9.57
N ALA A 308 13.52 -7.39 10.56
CA ALA A 308 12.64 -8.24 11.36
C ALA A 308 11.34 -7.50 11.66
N SER A 309 10.22 -8.20 11.66
CA SER A 309 8.92 -7.66 12.01
C SER A 309 8.10 -8.67 12.80
N ALA A 310 7.38 -8.19 13.81
CA ALA A 310 6.32 -8.91 14.50
C ALA A 310 4.99 -8.24 14.16
N TYR A 311 3.99 -9.02 13.83
CA TYR A 311 2.68 -8.55 13.40
C TYR A 311 1.57 -9.38 14.05
N TYR A 312 0.46 -8.71 14.33
CA TYR A 312 -0.78 -9.32 14.79
C TYR A 312 -1.98 -8.57 14.20
N MET A 313 -3.01 -9.32 13.83
CA MET A 313 -4.33 -8.79 13.47
C MET A 313 -5.43 -9.73 13.98
N SER A 314 -6.51 -9.15 14.52
CA SER A 314 -7.81 -9.80 14.68
C SER A 314 -8.84 -8.92 13.98
N LEU A 315 -9.61 -9.51 13.07
CA LEU A 315 -10.61 -8.84 12.26
C LEU A 315 -11.94 -9.61 12.33
N ILE A 316 -12.98 -8.95 12.81
CA ILE A 316 -14.35 -9.48 12.85
C ILE A 316 -15.13 -8.88 11.69
N ASN A 317 -15.76 -9.74 10.89
CA ASN A 317 -16.46 -9.39 9.68
C ASN A 317 -17.75 -10.21 9.53
N ASN A 318 -18.73 -9.73 8.73
CA ASN A 318 -20.00 -10.41 8.47
C ASN A 318 -20.60 -9.90 7.13
N PRO A 319 -20.10 -10.32 5.97
CA PRO A 319 -20.58 -9.81 4.67
C PRO A 319 -21.95 -10.36 4.28
N THR A 320 -22.31 -11.56 4.69
CA THR A 320 -23.53 -12.28 4.27
C THR A 320 -24.66 -12.28 5.30
N TYR A 321 -24.40 -11.75 6.50
CA TYR A 321 -25.28 -11.56 7.65
C TYR A 321 -25.85 -12.84 8.26
N VAL A 322 -26.90 -13.44 7.68
CA VAL A 322 -27.54 -14.67 8.17
C VAL A 322 -27.84 -15.64 7.02
N LEU A 323 -27.03 -15.60 5.95
CA LEU A 323 -27.20 -16.42 4.75
C LEU A 323 -26.94 -17.90 5.06
N ASN A 324 -25.78 -18.20 5.63
CA ASN A 324 -25.27 -19.54 5.87
C ASN A 324 -25.76 -20.13 7.23
N ASP A 325 -25.76 -19.29 8.27
CA ASP A 325 -26.29 -19.68 9.60
C ASP A 325 -27.44 -18.75 10.04
N PRO A 326 -28.69 -19.09 9.75
CA PRO A 326 -29.85 -18.27 10.14
C PRO A 326 -30.06 -18.19 11.67
N ILE A 327 -29.34 -18.95 12.48
CA ILE A 327 -29.50 -19.03 13.94
C ILE A 327 -28.46 -18.19 14.65
N ASN A 328 -27.19 -18.36 14.28
CA ASN A 328 -26.06 -17.68 14.93
C ASN A 328 -25.60 -16.45 14.19
N GLY A 329 -25.90 -16.34 12.88
CA GLY A 329 -25.33 -15.37 11.94
C GLY A 329 -24.04 -15.84 11.31
N ASP A 330 -23.59 -15.11 10.32
CA ASP A 330 -22.38 -15.43 9.53
C ASP A 330 -21.17 -14.61 10.00
N GLU A 331 -21.22 -14.06 11.23
CA GLU A 331 -20.10 -13.33 11.81
C GLU A 331 -18.90 -14.27 12.00
N PHE A 332 -17.73 -13.83 11.55
CA PHE A 332 -16.49 -14.58 11.71
C PHE A 332 -15.34 -13.67 12.16
N GLU A 333 -14.33 -14.27 12.75
CA GLU A 333 -13.07 -13.64 13.11
C GLU A 333 -11.92 -14.27 12.34
N GLN A 334 -11.11 -13.42 11.71
CA GLN A 334 -9.82 -13.75 11.11
C GLN A 334 -8.71 -13.31 12.04
N GLU A 335 -7.76 -14.19 12.33
CA GLU A 335 -6.63 -13.90 13.20
C GLU A 335 -5.33 -14.26 12.52
N ASP A 336 -4.35 -13.37 12.63
CA ASP A 336 -3.01 -13.51 12.04
C ASP A 336 -1.97 -13.08 13.07
N GLU A 337 -1.05 -13.97 13.43
CA GLU A 337 0.11 -13.66 14.25
C GLU A 337 1.37 -14.22 13.60
N ARG A 338 2.38 -13.36 13.40
CA ARG A 338 3.60 -13.76 12.70
C ARG A 338 4.85 -13.03 13.10
N LEU A 339 5.97 -13.71 12.82
CA LEU A 339 7.30 -13.13 12.78
C LEU A 339 7.83 -13.18 11.34
N LEU A 340 8.40 -12.08 10.89
CA LEU A 340 9.01 -11.94 9.58
C LEU A 340 10.49 -11.59 9.75
N PHE A 341 11.38 -12.31 9.06
CA PHE A 341 12.81 -12.03 9.01
C PHE A 341 13.30 -12.04 7.57
N GLY A 342 14.29 -11.23 7.28
CA GLY A 342 14.92 -11.32 5.98
C GLY A 342 16.01 -10.31 5.76
N GLY A 343 16.50 -10.28 4.53
CA GLY A 343 17.53 -9.34 4.12
C GLY A 343 17.90 -9.49 2.66
N SER A 344 18.64 -8.52 2.17
CA SER A 344 19.17 -8.50 0.81
C SER A 344 20.63 -8.06 0.80
N LEU A 345 21.37 -8.60 -0.13
CA LEU A 345 22.73 -8.19 -0.44
C LEU A 345 22.77 -7.72 -1.89
N LEU A 346 23.17 -6.47 -2.10
CA LEU A 346 23.19 -5.83 -3.41
C LEU A 346 24.58 -5.28 -3.70
N ARG A 347 25.05 -5.48 -4.94
CA ARG A 347 26.25 -4.84 -5.46
C ARG A 347 25.95 -4.14 -6.76
N LYS A 348 26.39 -2.89 -6.85
CA LYS A 348 26.45 -2.13 -8.10
C LYS A 348 27.88 -2.08 -8.60
N GLY A 349 28.06 -2.20 -9.90
CA GLY A 349 29.37 -2.18 -10.51
C GLY A 349 29.33 -1.71 -11.94
N ALA A 350 30.50 -1.62 -12.55
CA ALA A 350 30.65 -1.35 -13.99
C ALA A 350 31.73 -2.28 -14.56
N PHE A 351 31.55 -2.70 -15.79
CA PHE A 351 32.53 -3.53 -16.51
C PHE A 351 32.48 -3.25 -18.01
N ASP A 352 33.53 -3.67 -18.71
CA ASP A 352 33.58 -3.61 -20.17
C ASP A 352 33.31 -5.02 -20.74
N PHE A 353 32.37 -5.10 -21.67
CA PHE A 353 32.07 -6.33 -22.39
C PHE A 353 32.07 -6.09 -23.91
N LEU A 354 32.95 -6.78 -24.61
CA LEU A 354 33.15 -6.64 -26.06
C LEU A 354 33.34 -5.20 -26.55
N GLY A 355 33.95 -4.34 -25.72
CA GLY A 355 34.18 -2.92 -26.01
C GLY A 355 32.99 -2.00 -25.69
N LEU A 356 31.93 -2.53 -25.08
CA LEU A 356 30.79 -1.77 -24.57
C LEU A 356 30.95 -1.56 -23.06
N GLN A 357 30.74 -0.34 -22.60
CA GLN A 357 30.61 -0.07 -21.17
C GLN A 357 29.26 -0.58 -20.67
N ALA A 358 29.27 -1.29 -19.56
CA ALA A 358 28.07 -1.82 -18.90
C ALA A 358 28.06 -1.42 -17.42
N ALA A 359 26.92 -0.91 -16.97
CA ALA A 359 26.59 -0.86 -15.55
C ALA A 359 25.98 -2.22 -15.14
N SER A 360 26.27 -2.69 -13.96
CA SER A 360 25.76 -3.97 -13.45
C SER A 360 25.16 -3.84 -12.07
N LEU A 361 24.15 -4.66 -11.84
CA LEU A 361 23.48 -4.85 -10.57
C LEU A 361 23.44 -6.36 -10.30
N VAL A 362 23.94 -6.81 -9.16
CA VAL A 362 23.87 -8.22 -8.75
C VAL A 362 23.35 -8.26 -7.32
N GLY A 363 22.39 -9.12 -7.04
CA GLY A 363 21.85 -9.23 -5.70
C GLY A 363 21.33 -10.61 -5.35
N ALA A 364 21.14 -10.80 -4.05
CA ALA A 364 20.50 -11.97 -3.47
C ALA A 364 19.62 -11.53 -2.31
N GLU A 365 18.50 -12.25 -2.09
CA GLU A 365 17.53 -11.96 -1.07
C GLU A 365 17.15 -13.25 -0.33
N VAL A 366 16.84 -13.09 0.95
CA VAL A 366 16.25 -14.14 1.78
C VAL A 366 15.09 -13.54 2.56
N ARG A 367 13.98 -14.29 2.64
CA ARG A 367 12.85 -13.95 3.49
C ARG A 367 12.32 -15.22 4.14
N TYR A 368 12.02 -15.11 5.42
CA TYR A 368 11.40 -16.17 6.22
C TYR A 368 10.21 -15.59 6.98
N ASP A 369 9.04 -16.15 6.74
CA ASP A 369 7.80 -15.86 7.45
C ASP A 369 7.47 -17.05 8.35
N ASP A 370 7.32 -16.81 9.66
CA ASP A 370 6.88 -17.76 10.67
C ASP A 370 5.50 -17.31 11.14
N VAL A 371 4.46 -17.88 10.53
CA VAL A 371 3.08 -17.53 10.79
C VAL A 371 2.54 -18.52 11.80
N GLN A 372 2.32 -18.06 13.02
CA GLN A 372 2.00 -18.87 14.21
C GLN A 372 0.50 -19.02 14.41
N GLU A 373 -0.31 -18.11 13.84
CA GLU A 373 -1.76 -18.14 13.91
C GLU A 373 -2.33 -17.66 12.56
N LEU A 374 -2.97 -18.55 11.82
CA LEU A 374 -3.73 -18.26 10.60
C LEU A 374 -5.14 -18.81 10.77
N ASN A 375 -5.91 -18.13 11.63
CA ASN A 375 -7.13 -18.68 12.15
C ASN A 375 -8.37 -18.06 11.49
N LEU A 376 -9.44 -18.88 11.43
CA LEU A 376 -10.79 -18.47 11.09
C LEU A 376 -11.76 -19.10 12.07
N PHE A 377 -12.48 -18.26 12.81
CA PHE A 377 -13.47 -18.68 13.79
C PHE A 377 -14.85 -18.18 13.41
N ASN A 378 -15.87 -19.00 13.58
CA ASN A 378 -17.23 -18.50 13.61
C ASN A 378 -17.48 -17.81 14.96
N THR A 379 -18.02 -16.59 14.89
CA THR A 379 -18.28 -15.77 16.07
C THR A 379 -19.74 -15.35 16.15
N ARG A 380 -20.15 -14.89 17.31
CA ARG A 380 -21.43 -14.23 17.53
C ARG A 380 -21.24 -13.17 18.61
N SER A 381 -21.55 -11.93 18.27
CA SER A 381 -21.29 -10.78 19.15
C SER A 381 -19.86 -10.81 19.68
N ARG A 382 -18.90 -11.01 18.77
CA ARG A 382 -17.45 -11.11 19.00
C ARG A 382 -16.99 -12.29 19.86
N LEU A 383 -17.86 -13.27 20.12
CA LEU A 383 -17.51 -14.45 20.91
C LEU A 383 -17.35 -15.67 20.00
N ARG A 384 -16.15 -16.22 19.95
CA ARG A 384 -15.83 -17.45 19.21
C ARG A 384 -16.64 -18.61 19.74
N TYR A 385 -17.29 -19.38 18.86
CA TYR A 385 -18.04 -20.59 19.24
C TYR A 385 -17.65 -21.82 18.43
N ASP A 386 -16.99 -21.66 17.29
CA ASP A 386 -16.54 -22.75 16.44
C ASP A 386 -15.25 -22.37 15.71
N SER A 387 -14.37 -23.36 15.47
CA SER A 387 -13.12 -23.18 14.73
C SER A 387 -13.26 -23.75 13.32
N VAL A 388 -13.16 -22.90 12.31
CA VAL A 388 -13.14 -23.28 10.89
C VAL A 388 -11.73 -23.64 10.45
N ARG A 389 -10.74 -22.79 10.85
CA ARG A 389 -9.30 -22.98 10.64
C ARG A 389 -8.52 -22.60 11.89
N GLU A 390 -7.50 -23.35 12.20
CA GLU A 390 -6.41 -23.03 13.10
C GLU A 390 -5.16 -23.61 12.44
N ASP A 391 -4.47 -22.77 11.65
CA ASP A 391 -3.37 -23.21 10.79
C ASP A 391 -2.09 -22.44 11.17
N ASP A 392 -0.95 -23.12 11.15
CA ASP A 392 0.39 -22.54 11.26
C ASP A 392 1.09 -22.70 9.90
N ALA A 393 1.91 -21.71 9.50
CA ALA A 393 2.65 -21.79 8.25
C ALA A 393 4.08 -21.25 8.38
N GLN A 394 5.02 -21.89 7.71
CA GLN A 394 6.40 -21.43 7.58
C GLN A 394 6.75 -21.29 6.11
N GLU A 395 7.27 -20.15 5.71
CA GLU A 395 7.64 -19.85 4.34
C GLU A 395 9.08 -19.35 4.27
N LEU A 396 9.93 -20.02 3.49
CA LEU A 396 11.28 -19.59 3.17
C LEU A 396 11.39 -19.26 1.70
N SER A 397 11.83 -18.07 1.35
CA SER A 397 12.20 -17.73 -0.02
C SER A 397 13.65 -17.33 -0.14
N LEU A 398 14.25 -17.73 -1.26
CA LEU A 398 15.60 -17.38 -1.67
C LEU A 398 15.54 -16.83 -3.09
N SER A 399 16.16 -15.68 -3.32
CA SER A 399 16.21 -15.07 -4.65
C SER A 399 17.63 -14.67 -5.01
N ALA A 400 17.95 -14.76 -6.29
CA ALA A 400 19.19 -14.24 -6.84
C ALA A 400 18.91 -13.57 -8.18
N TYR A 401 19.56 -12.43 -8.45
CA TYR A 401 19.36 -11.69 -9.68
C TYR A 401 20.63 -10.98 -10.16
N ALA A 402 20.68 -10.77 -11.45
CA ALA A 402 21.69 -9.96 -12.11
C ALA A 402 21.06 -9.14 -13.23
N GLU A 403 21.47 -7.90 -13.38
CA GLU A 403 21.05 -7.00 -14.44
C GLU A 403 22.26 -6.24 -14.97
N SER A 404 22.30 -6.01 -16.28
CA SER A 404 23.33 -5.23 -16.92
C SER A 404 22.74 -4.29 -17.96
N GLU A 405 23.08 -3.01 -17.85
CA GLU A 405 22.75 -1.98 -18.83
C GLU A 405 23.99 -1.69 -19.68
N PHE A 406 23.90 -1.92 -20.97
CA PHE A 406 24.97 -1.72 -21.95
C PHE A 406 24.77 -0.40 -22.70
N MET A 407 25.77 0.46 -22.67
CA MET A 407 25.83 1.67 -23.50
C MET A 407 26.28 1.30 -24.92
N VAL A 408 25.34 0.92 -25.79
CA VAL A 408 25.63 0.53 -27.19
C VAL A 408 26.09 1.71 -28.02
N SER A 409 25.56 2.90 -27.71
CA SER A 409 25.99 4.19 -28.26
C SER A 409 25.59 5.31 -27.29
N GLU A 410 26.00 6.56 -27.59
CA GLU A 410 25.57 7.73 -26.79
C GLU A 410 24.05 7.90 -26.70
N LYS A 411 23.29 7.23 -27.59
CA LYS A 411 21.83 7.33 -27.69
C LYS A 411 21.09 6.04 -27.36
N LEU A 412 21.76 4.90 -27.33
CA LEU A 412 21.12 3.57 -27.17
C LEU A 412 21.67 2.85 -25.95
N ARG A 413 20.79 2.57 -25.01
CA ARG A 413 21.02 1.70 -23.85
C ARG A 413 20.19 0.42 -24.01
N LEU A 414 20.80 -0.71 -23.72
CA LEU A 414 20.15 -2.02 -23.70
C LEU A 414 20.32 -2.62 -22.31
N THR A 415 19.21 -2.99 -21.68
CA THR A 415 19.19 -3.65 -20.38
C THR A 415 18.83 -5.12 -20.56
N THR A 416 19.56 -6.00 -19.90
CA THR A 416 19.22 -7.42 -19.80
C THR A 416 19.36 -7.85 -18.36
N GLY A 417 18.37 -8.57 -17.87
CA GLY A 417 18.31 -9.06 -16.50
C GLY A 417 17.82 -10.50 -16.44
N LEU A 418 18.20 -11.16 -15.37
CA LEU A 418 17.73 -12.49 -15.01
C LEU A 418 17.53 -12.54 -13.51
N ARG A 419 16.39 -13.09 -13.08
CA ARG A 419 16.07 -13.36 -11.69
C ARG A 419 15.63 -14.81 -11.53
N VAL A 420 16.02 -15.42 -10.43
CA VAL A 420 15.56 -16.75 -9.99
C VAL A 420 14.99 -16.58 -8.59
N ASP A 421 13.79 -17.07 -8.38
CA ASP A 421 13.14 -17.16 -7.08
C ASP A 421 12.86 -18.62 -6.76
N TYR A 422 13.12 -19.01 -5.52
CA TYR A 422 12.80 -20.30 -4.95
C TYR A 422 12.01 -20.09 -3.67
N ILE A 423 10.90 -20.77 -3.52
CA ILE A 423 10.09 -20.77 -2.30
C ILE A 423 9.93 -22.20 -1.79
N ARG A 424 10.00 -22.35 -0.48
CA ARG A 424 9.65 -23.58 0.25
C ARG A 424 8.76 -23.22 1.41
N PHE A 425 7.74 -24.02 1.64
CA PHE A 425 6.81 -23.81 2.73
C PHE A 425 6.42 -25.12 3.41
N ASP A 426 5.88 -25.00 4.63
CA ASP A 426 5.30 -26.05 5.44
C ASP A 426 4.03 -25.50 6.12
N VAL A 427 2.93 -26.23 6.07
CA VAL A 427 1.64 -25.87 6.68
C VAL A 427 1.21 -26.98 7.61
N GLU A 428 0.93 -26.63 8.86
CA GLU A 428 0.26 -27.48 9.86
C GLU A 428 -1.16 -26.96 10.07
N ALA A 429 -2.16 -27.70 9.60
CA ALA A 429 -3.55 -27.27 9.60
C ALA A 429 -4.40 -28.00 10.62
N LEU A 430 -5.47 -27.35 11.12
CA LEU A 430 -6.49 -27.96 11.98
C LEU A 430 -7.03 -29.25 11.36
N ARG A 431 -7.27 -29.27 10.06
CA ARG A 431 -7.62 -30.48 9.30
C ARG A 431 -6.33 -31.14 8.79
N PRO A 432 -5.92 -32.33 9.27
CA PRO A 432 -4.65 -32.94 8.87
C PRO A 432 -4.51 -33.20 7.37
N GLN A 433 -5.63 -33.32 6.62
CA GLN A 433 -5.64 -33.49 5.17
C GLN A 433 -5.14 -32.24 4.43
N ASN A 434 -5.23 -31.07 5.06
CA ASN A 434 -4.79 -29.77 4.55
C ASN A 434 -3.38 -29.39 5.06
N SER A 435 -2.71 -30.29 5.80
CA SER A 435 -1.31 -30.13 6.19
C SER A 435 -0.39 -30.67 5.11
N GLY A 436 0.76 -30.01 4.92
CA GLY A 436 1.76 -30.47 3.96
C GLY A 436 2.87 -29.47 3.73
N SER A 437 3.83 -29.86 2.91
CA SER A 437 4.95 -29.01 2.50
C SER A 437 5.25 -29.20 1.04
N ASP A 438 5.66 -28.14 0.36
CA ASP A 438 6.11 -28.19 -1.02
C ASP A 438 7.14 -27.09 -1.30
N ASN A 439 7.62 -27.03 -2.54
CA ASN A 439 8.54 -25.98 -2.98
C ASN A 439 8.39 -25.78 -4.49
N ASP A 440 8.71 -24.57 -4.94
CA ASP A 440 8.69 -24.21 -6.34
C ASP A 440 9.79 -23.20 -6.69
N ALA A 441 10.09 -23.02 -7.98
CA ALA A 441 11.09 -22.08 -8.44
C ALA A 441 10.75 -21.51 -9.81
N LEU A 442 10.95 -20.21 -10.00
CA LEU A 442 10.76 -19.52 -11.26
C LEU A 442 12.00 -18.83 -11.77
N LEU A 443 12.18 -18.84 -13.09
CA LEU A 443 13.22 -18.11 -13.81
C LEU A 443 12.58 -16.94 -14.58
N GLN A 444 13.03 -15.72 -14.36
CA GLN A 444 12.40 -14.52 -14.87
C GLN A 444 13.40 -13.71 -15.71
N PRO A 445 13.38 -13.81 -17.04
CA PRO A 445 14.16 -12.95 -17.93
C PRO A 445 13.56 -11.56 -18.02
N LYS A 446 14.43 -10.54 -18.14
CA LYS A 446 14.07 -9.14 -18.27
C LYS A 446 14.87 -8.52 -19.43
N PHE A 447 14.20 -7.68 -20.24
CA PHE A 447 14.82 -6.98 -21.35
C PHE A 447 14.30 -5.55 -21.42
N GLY A 448 15.21 -4.60 -21.62
CA GLY A 448 14.91 -3.18 -21.75
C GLY A 448 15.70 -2.55 -22.87
N LEU A 449 15.12 -1.53 -23.48
CA LEU A 449 15.73 -0.66 -24.47
C LEU A 449 15.34 0.79 -24.17
N ALA A 450 16.32 1.68 -24.09
CA ALA A 450 16.10 3.12 -24.07
C ALA A 450 16.86 3.77 -25.23
N TYR A 451 16.15 4.56 -26.06
CA TYR A 451 16.72 5.24 -27.22
C TYR A 451 16.43 6.73 -27.18
N ARG A 452 17.49 7.54 -27.08
CA ARG A 452 17.39 8.99 -27.08
C ARG A 452 17.16 9.53 -28.49
N LEU A 453 15.93 9.89 -28.79
CA LEU A 453 15.52 10.47 -30.06
C LEU A 453 16.02 11.92 -30.22
N ALA A 454 15.93 12.69 -29.13
CA ALA A 454 16.41 14.06 -29.01
C ALA A 454 16.88 14.31 -27.56
N ASP A 455 17.52 15.45 -27.30
CA ASP A 455 17.97 15.80 -25.93
C ASP A 455 16.83 15.90 -24.93
N SER A 456 15.62 16.15 -25.41
CA SER A 456 14.38 16.26 -24.61
C SER A 456 13.43 15.09 -24.77
N LEU A 457 13.77 14.05 -25.56
CA LEU A 457 12.84 12.96 -25.88
C LEU A 457 13.55 11.61 -25.92
N GLU A 458 13.09 10.67 -25.12
CA GLU A 458 13.59 9.30 -25.08
C GLU A 458 12.44 8.29 -25.28
N PHE A 459 12.69 7.26 -26.06
CA PHE A 459 11.81 6.13 -26.31
C PHE A 459 12.27 4.94 -25.49
N TYR A 460 11.31 4.15 -24.97
CA TYR A 460 11.54 2.96 -24.18
C TYR A 460 10.75 1.78 -24.75
N ALA A 461 11.31 0.59 -24.64
CA ALA A 461 10.62 -0.67 -24.87
C ALA A 461 11.12 -1.71 -23.87
N ASN A 462 10.22 -2.32 -23.13
CA ASN A 462 10.53 -3.26 -22.05
C ASN A 462 9.72 -4.53 -22.21
N TYR A 463 10.31 -5.65 -21.80
CA TYR A 463 9.64 -6.95 -21.67
C TYR A 463 10.22 -7.69 -20.47
N GLY A 464 9.35 -8.35 -19.70
CA GLY A 464 9.80 -9.12 -18.55
C GLY A 464 8.76 -10.12 -18.07
N HIS A 465 9.26 -11.13 -17.36
CA HIS A 465 8.46 -12.07 -16.59
C HIS A 465 8.47 -11.62 -15.12
N GLY A 466 7.39 -11.87 -14.42
CA GLY A 466 7.23 -11.64 -12.98
C GLY A 466 6.31 -12.69 -12.41
N PHE A 467 5.96 -12.58 -11.15
CA PHE A 467 5.08 -13.52 -10.48
C PHE A 467 4.44 -12.90 -9.25
N HIS A 468 3.40 -13.55 -8.75
CA HIS A 468 3.00 -13.47 -7.37
C HIS A 468 2.99 -14.85 -6.72
N SER A 469 3.23 -14.92 -5.41
CA SER A 469 3.06 -16.13 -4.63
C SER A 469 1.62 -16.26 -4.15
N ASN A 470 1.02 -17.42 -4.27
CA ASN A 470 -0.27 -17.73 -3.67
C ASN A 470 -0.14 -17.99 -2.16
N ASP A 471 -1.28 -17.95 -1.46
CA ASP A 471 -1.38 -18.36 -0.07
C ASP A 471 -0.97 -19.84 0.06
N VAL A 472 0.00 -20.14 0.90
CA VAL A 472 0.54 -21.50 1.03
C VAL A 472 -0.49 -22.51 1.51
N ARG A 473 -1.55 -22.06 2.22
CA ARG A 473 -2.66 -22.94 2.60
C ARG A 473 -3.40 -23.46 1.38
N ALA A 474 -3.59 -22.63 0.35
CA ALA A 474 -4.22 -23.04 -0.91
C ALA A 474 -3.40 -24.10 -1.66
N ALA A 475 -2.07 -24.07 -1.54
CA ALA A 475 -1.18 -25.02 -2.18
C ALA A 475 -1.22 -26.44 -1.57
N VAL A 476 -1.75 -26.60 -0.38
CA VAL A 476 -1.88 -27.91 0.30
C VAL A 476 -3.33 -28.32 0.57
N ASN A 477 -4.32 -27.44 0.35
CA ASN A 477 -5.72 -27.74 0.57
C ASN A 477 -6.18 -28.96 -0.25
N ARG A 478 -6.88 -29.88 0.41
CA ARG A 478 -7.54 -31.05 -0.18
C ARG A 478 -9.04 -31.06 0.13
N ILE A 479 -9.40 -30.40 1.21
CA ILE A 479 -10.79 -30.28 1.68
C ILE A 479 -11.02 -28.81 1.98
N ASP A 480 -12.03 -28.22 1.38
CA ASP A 480 -12.44 -26.86 1.69
C ASP A 480 -12.83 -26.77 3.18
N PRO A 481 -12.24 -25.86 3.96
CA PRO A 481 -12.46 -25.80 5.40
C PRO A 481 -13.85 -25.31 5.78
N VAL A 482 -14.52 -24.54 4.91
CA VAL A 482 -15.85 -23.96 5.16
C VAL A 482 -16.93 -24.97 4.73
N THR A 483 -16.88 -25.46 3.48
CA THR A 483 -17.90 -26.36 2.94
C THR A 483 -17.67 -27.83 3.31
N GLY A 484 -16.42 -28.22 3.57
CA GLY A 484 -16.02 -29.60 3.81
C GLY A 484 -15.96 -30.46 2.54
N GLU A 485 -16.06 -29.88 1.37
CA GLU A 485 -15.96 -30.56 0.07
C GLU A 485 -14.50 -30.76 -0.35
N ASP A 486 -14.27 -31.72 -1.26
CA ASP A 486 -12.93 -31.92 -1.85
C ASP A 486 -12.56 -30.71 -2.73
N THR A 487 -11.33 -30.22 -2.60
CA THR A 487 -10.79 -29.14 -3.41
C THR A 487 -9.43 -29.49 -3.99
N GLU A 488 -9.02 -28.79 -5.04
CA GLU A 488 -7.72 -28.98 -5.68
C GLU A 488 -6.70 -27.96 -5.15
N ALA A 489 -5.48 -28.43 -4.89
CA ALA A 489 -4.38 -27.57 -4.50
C ALA A 489 -4.00 -26.62 -5.63
N GLN A 490 -3.63 -25.39 -5.28
CA GLN A 490 -3.22 -24.34 -6.19
C GLN A 490 -1.69 -24.29 -6.34
N ASP A 491 -1.21 -23.80 -7.47
CA ASP A 491 0.22 -23.51 -7.66
C ASP A 491 0.67 -22.41 -6.70
N ILE A 492 1.84 -22.58 -6.09
CA ILE A 492 2.37 -21.58 -5.14
C ILE A 492 2.95 -20.34 -5.84
N LEU A 493 3.54 -20.49 -7.02
CA LEU A 493 4.09 -19.39 -7.80
C LEU A 493 3.29 -19.25 -9.10
N VAL A 494 2.65 -18.12 -9.26
CA VAL A 494 1.85 -17.79 -10.46
C VAL A 494 2.66 -16.86 -11.36
N GLU A 495 2.99 -17.34 -12.56
CA GLU A 495 3.75 -16.58 -13.54
C GLU A 495 2.89 -15.52 -14.22
N GLY A 496 3.50 -14.35 -14.41
CA GLY A 496 2.99 -13.30 -15.27
C GLY A 496 4.07 -12.75 -16.17
N ARG A 497 3.66 -12.15 -17.29
CA ARG A 497 4.54 -11.53 -18.25
C ARG A 497 3.98 -10.22 -18.74
N GLY A 498 4.88 -9.27 -19.00
CA GLY A 498 4.48 -7.95 -19.47
C GLY A 498 5.42 -7.39 -20.51
N GLY A 499 4.87 -6.50 -21.33
CA GLY A 499 5.61 -5.68 -22.26
C GLY A 499 5.08 -4.26 -22.27
N GLU A 500 5.95 -3.29 -22.47
CA GLU A 500 5.54 -1.91 -22.65
C GLU A 500 6.41 -1.19 -23.68
N ILE A 501 5.82 -0.20 -24.33
CA ILE A 501 6.52 0.81 -25.10
C ILE A 501 6.10 2.19 -24.59
N GLY A 502 7.03 3.14 -24.56
CA GLY A 502 6.70 4.46 -24.05
C GLY A 502 7.66 5.54 -24.50
N PHE A 503 7.25 6.77 -24.24
CA PHE A 503 8.02 7.97 -24.47
C PHE A 503 8.07 8.80 -23.20
N ARG A 504 9.24 9.39 -22.97
CA ARG A 504 9.44 10.42 -21.95
C ARG A 504 9.94 11.69 -22.64
N TYR A 505 9.20 12.77 -22.42
CA TYR A 505 9.58 14.11 -22.85
C TYR A 505 9.83 14.99 -21.65
N ASP A 506 10.95 15.73 -21.67
CA ASP A 506 11.30 16.72 -20.65
C ASP A 506 11.93 17.94 -21.33
N ASN A 507 11.33 19.09 -21.19
CA ASN A 507 11.81 20.32 -21.81
C ASN A 507 12.89 21.06 -20.99
N LEU A 508 13.31 20.49 -19.86
CA LEU A 508 14.29 21.08 -18.92
C LEU A 508 13.85 22.45 -18.32
N ARG A 509 12.57 22.80 -18.46
CA ARG A 509 11.96 24.05 -17.98
C ARG A 509 10.72 23.78 -17.12
N GLY A 510 10.67 22.62 -16.47
CA GLY A 510 9.58 22.26 -15.59
C GLY A 510 8.37 21.59 -16.25
N PHE A 511 8.46 21.20 -17.54
CA PHE A 511 7.40 20.41 -18.18
C PHE A 511 7.93 19.04 -18.59
N ASN A 512 7.40 18.00 -17.99
CA ASN A 512 7.66 16.63 -18.37
C ASN A 512 6.36 15.85 -18.61
N VAL A 513 6.42 14.90 -19.55
CA VAL A 513 5.30 14.05 -19.94
C VAL A 513 5.82 12.66 -20.21
N THR A 514 5.08 11.65 -19.74
CA THR A 514 5.28 10.26 -20.16
C THR A 514 4.00 9.72 -20.80
N LEU A 515 4.17 8.99 -21.88
CA LEU A 515 3.10 8.23 -22.55
C LEU A 515 3.57 6.80 -22.68
N THR A 516 2.77 5.85 -22.17
CA THR A 516 3.11 4.42 -22.15
C THR A 516 1.94 3.62 -22.67
N ALA A 517 2.20 2.64 -23.51
CA ALA A 517 1.26 1.58 -23.87
C ALA A 517 1.83 0.26 -23.35
N PHE A 518 1.00 -0.56 -22.70
CA PHE A 518 1.43 -1.80 -22.06
C PHE A 518 0.48 -2.96 -22.36
N GLU A 519 1.00 -4.17 -22.22
CA GLU A 519 0.26 -5.41 -22.17
C GLU A 519 0.80 -6.27 -21.03
N LEU A 520 -0.10 -6.87 -20.24
CA LEU A 520 0.21 -7.78 -19.14
C LEU A 520 -0.67 -9.03 -19.28
N ALA A 521 -0.10 -10.19 -18.98
CA ALA A 521 -0.83 -11.45 -18.93
C ALA A 521 -0.38 -12.22 -17.69
N THR A 522 -1.33 -12.80 -16.97
CA THR A 522 -1.09 -13.62 -15.77
C THR A 522 -1.76 -14.98 -15.95
N ASP A 523 -1.20 -16.00 -15.32
CA ASP A 523 -1.79 -17.33 -15.38
C ASP A 523 -2.90 -17.54 -14.34
N SER A 524 -2.99 -16.67 -13.34
CA SER A 524 -4.11 -16.49 -12.40
C SER A 524 -4.01 -15.10 -11.77
N GLU A 525 -5.09 -14.66 -11.15
CA GLU A 525 -5.13 -13.46 -10.29
C GLU A 525 -5.84 -13.77 -8.99
N LEU A 526 -5.70 -12.85 -8.04
CA LEU A 526 -6.47 -12.88 -6.82
C LEU A 526 -7.71 -12.02 -7.01
N VAL A 527 -8.87 -12.62 -6.86
CA VAL A 527 -10.16 -11.96 -6.98
C VAL A 527 -10.86 -12.01 -5.64
N PHE A 528 -11.45 -10.91 -5.22
CA PHE A 528 -12.26 -10.86 -4.00
C PHE A 528 -13.52 -11.70 -4.18
N VAL A 529 -13.74 -12.63 -3.26
CA VAL A 529 -14.92 -13.48 -3.20
C VAL A 529 -15.84 -12.90 -2.12
N GLY A 530 -16.85 -12.13 -2.54
CA GLY A 530 -17.68 -11.30 -1.66
C GLY A 530 -18.35 -12.04 -0.52
N ASP A 531 -18.93 -13.19 -0.82
CA ASP A 531 -19.65 -14.05 0.15
C ASP A 531 -18.73 -14.76 1.15
N ALA A 532 -17.46 -14.97 0.78
CA ALA A 532 -16.45 -15.53 1.68
C ALA A 532 -15.67 -14.45 2.44
N GLY A 533 -15.74 -13.18 2.00
CA GLY A 533 -14.95 -12.08 2.54
C GLY A 533 -13.43 -12.29 2.41
N THR A 534 -13.01 -13.00 1.37
CA THR A 534 -11.60 -13.37 1.11
C THR A 534 -11.29 -13.29 -0.37
N THR A 535 -10.01 -13.47 -0.73
CA THR A 535 -9.57 -13.60 -2.11
C THR A 535 -9.33 -15.05 -2.50
N GLY A 536 -9.56 -15.36 -3.78
CA GLY A 536 -9.26 -16.64 -4.37
C GLY A 536 -8.58 -16.50 -5.72
N PRO A 537 -7.87 -17.55 -6.21
CA PRO A 537 -7.29 -17.56 -7.56
C PRO A 537 -8.39 -17.56 -8.62
N SER A 538 -8.12 -16.88 -9.74
CA SER A 538 -9.01 -16.80 -10.88
C SER A 538 -8.48 -17.57 -12.10
N ASP A 539 -9.25 -17.54 -13.18
CA ASP A 539 -8.79 -17.93 -14.51
C ASP A 539 -7.65 -17.01 -15.00
N PRO A 540 -6.80 -17.49 -15.94
CA PRO A 540 -5.77 -16.67 -16.57
C PRO A 540 -6.32 -15.39 -17.18
N THR A 541 -5.61 -14.28 -17.04
CA THR A 541 -6.05 -12.98 -17.55
C THR A 541 -5.11 -12.39 -18.59
N ARG A 542 -5.62 -11.41 -19.31
CA ARG A 542 -4.84 -10.53 -20.18
C ARG A 542 -5.42 -9.14 -20.12
N ARG A 543 -4.54 -8.15 -20.01
CA ARG A 543 -4.93 -6.74 -20.03
C ARG A 543 -3.96 -5.90 -20.86
N SER A 544 -4.50 -4.84 -21.44
CA SER A 544 -3.72 -3.86 -22.19
C SER A 544 -4.23 -2.46 -21.90
N GLY A 545 -3.34 -1.48 -22.00
CA GLY A 545 -3.72 -0.13 -21.68
C GLY A 545 -2.75 0.93 -22.19
N VAL A 546 -3.18 2.18 -21.99
CA VAL A 546 -2.40 3.37 -22.27
C VAL A 546 -2.43 4.29 -21.06
N GLU A 547 -1.28 4.81 -20.67
CA GLU A 547 -1.10 5.73 -19.55
C GLU A 547 -0.46 7.03 -20.03
N LEU A 548 -1.02 8.16 -19.63
CA LEU A 548 -0.47 9.50 -19.79
C LEU A 548 -0.20 10.09 -18.41
N ASN A 549 0.99 10.61 -18.20
CA ASN A 549 1.34 11.34 -17.00
C ASN A 549 2.06 12.63 -17.38
N ALA A 550 1.64 13.76 -16.85
CA ALA A 550 2.18 15.08 -17.12
C ALA A 550 2.41 15.85 -15.82
N PHE A 551 3.52 16.54 -15.76
CA PHE A 551 3.87 17.46 -14.70
C PHE A 551 4.34 18.77 -15.30
N TYR A 552 3.78 19.89 -14.84
CA TYR A 552 4.14 21.21 -15.33
C TYR A 552 4.32 22.21 -14.19
N SER A 553 5.56 22.57 -13.94
CA SER A 553 5.91 23.72 -13.10
C SER A 553 5.80 24.98 -13.96
N ILE A 554 4.66 25.69 -13.87
CA ILE A 554 4.43 26.94 -14.59
C ILE A 554 5.46 27.99 -14.15
N ASN A 555 5.77 28.00 -12.89
CA ASN A 555 6.83 28.76 -12.22
C ASN A 555 7.15 28.09 -10.88
N ASP A 556 8.11 28.62 -10.14
CA ASP A 556 8.55 28.04 -8.85
C ASP A 556 7.45 27.91 -7.78
N ARG A 557 6.25 28.45 -8.04
CA ARG A 557 5.13 28.50 -7.08
C ARG A 557 3.88 27.76 -7.52
N LEU A 558 3.69 27.60 -8.82
CA LEU A 558 2.45 27.04 -9.37
C LEU A 558 2.76 25.82 -10.21
N VAL A 559 2.26 24.70 -9.78
CA VAL A 559 2.45 23.40 -10.38
C VAL A 559 1.11 22.78 -10.75
N ILE A 560 1.05 22.19 -11.93
CA ILE A 560 -0.06 21.34 -12.39
C ILE A 560 0.49 19.93 -12.58
N ASP A 561 -0.20 18.95 -12.05
CA ASP A 561 0.02 17.54 -12.35
C ASP A 561 -1.26 16.90 -12.91
N PHE A 562 -1.08 15.95 -13.80
CA PHE A 562 -2.17 15.23 -14.45
C PHE A 562 -1.73 13.80 -14.73
N SER A 563 -2.60 12.85 -14.44
CA SER A 563 -2.44 11.46 -14.87
C SER A 563 -3.77 10.93 -15.39
N ALA A 564 -3.72 10.13 -16.44
CA ALA A 564 -4.86 9.38 -16.95
C ALA A 564 -4.40 8.02 -17.44
N ALA A 565 -5.19 7.00 -17.16
CA ALA A 565 -4.96 5.64 -17.61
C ALA A 565 -6.27 5.06 -18.16
N ARG A 566 -6.15 4.31 -19.25
CA ARG A 566 -7.19 3.40 -19.70
C ARG A 566 -6.59 2.02 -19.84
N ALA A 567 -7.17 1.04 -19.15
CA ALA A 567 -6.73 -0.35 -19.14
C ALA A 567 -7.94 -1.27 -19.26
N SER A 568 -7.97 -2.10 -20.30
CA SER A 568 -9.01 -3.12 -20.46
C SER A 568 -8.41 -4.49 -20.19
N GLY A 569 -9.08 -5.27 -19.34
CA GLY A 569 -8.70 -6.61 -18.92
C GLY A 569 -9.82 -7.61 -19.15
N HIS A 570 -9.45 -8.87 -19.41
CA HIS A 570 -10.40 -9.96 -19.56
C HIS A 570 -9.79 -11.30 -19.16
N PHE A 571 -10.63 -12.21 -18.71
CA PHE A 571 -10.27 -13.61 -18.50
C PHE A 571 -10.01 -14.31 -19.84
N ARG A 572 -8.95 -15.11 -19.90
CA ARG A 572 -8.61 -15.91 -21.09
C ARG A 572 -9.31 -17.26 -21.01
N GLY A 573 -10.00 -17.62 -22.06
CA GLY A 573 -10.67 -18.93 -22.17
C GLY A 573 -12.16 -18.91 -21.90
N LEU A 574 -12.68 -17.82 -21.36
CA LEU A 574 -14.12 -17.58 -21.26
C LEU A 574 -14.66 -16.96 -22.56
N PRO A 575 -15.97 -17.13 -22.87
CA PRO A 575 -16.59 -16.53 -24.04
C PRO A 575 -16.57 -15.00 -24.02
N ASP A 576 -16.50 -14.35 -25.18
CA ASP A 576 -16.66 -12.91 -25.29
C ASP A 576 -18.02 -12.47 -24.71
N GLY A 577 -18.01 -11.48 -23.81
CA GLY A 577 -19.19 -10.97 -23.11
C GLY A 577 -19.54 -11.75 -21.82
N GLU A 578 -18.70 -12.69 -21.39
CA GLU A 578 -18.77 -13.41 -20.14
C GLU A 578 -17.34 -13.53 -19.53
N ASN A 579 -16.49 -12.57 -19.81
CA ASN A 579 -15.06 -12.66 -19.50
C ASN A 579 -14.48 -11.36 -18.91
N SER A 580 -15.32 -10.43 -18.46
CA SER A 580 -14.88 -9.21 -17.80
C SER A 580 -14.32 -9.49 -16.42
N ILE A 581 -13.25 -8.79 -16.06
CA ILE A 581 -12.66 -8.87 -14.71
C ILE A 581 -13.48 -7.96 -13.80
N THR A 582 -14.06 -8.52 -12.76
CA THR A 582 -14.88 -7.78 -11.82
C THR A 582 -14.05 -6.78 -11.00
N ASP A 583 -14.65 -5.64 -10.65
CA ASP A 583 -14.03 -4.53 -9.93
C ASP A 583 -12.78 -3.92 -10.61
N ALA A 584 -12.54 -4.19 -11.87
CA ALA A 584 -11.43 -3.60 -12.62
C ALA A 584 -11.85 -2.27 -13.26
N HIS A 585 -11.37 -1.15 -12.72
CA HIS A 585 -11.64 0.17 -13.30
C HIS A 585 -10.86 0.37 -14.60
N GLU A 586 -11.56 0.45 -15.73
CA GLU A 586 -10.92 0.68 -17.03
C GLU A 586 -10.36 2.10 -17.18
N ASN A 587 -11.02 3.10 -16.65
CA ASN A 587 -10.67 4.50 -16.83
C ASN A 587 -10.36 5.16 -15.50
N VAL A 588 -9.16 5.72 -15.37
CA VAL A 588 -8.71 6.40 -14.15
C VAL A 588 -8.07 7.73 -14.53
N ALA A 589 -8.39 8.79 -13.82
CA ALA A 589 -7.72 10.06 -13.99
C ALA A 589 -7.55 10.80 -12.67
N ALA A 590 -6.44 11.51 -12.55
CA ALA A 590 -6.21 12.44 -11.44
C ALA A 590 -5.62 13.74 -11.97
N ALA A 591 -6.03 14.86 -11.40
CA ALA A 591 -5.49 16.17 -11.72
C ALA A 591 -5.22 16.96 -10.43
N GLY A 592 -4.13 17.71 -10.44
CA GLY A 592 -3.73 18.51 -9.30
C GLY A 592 -3.27 19.91 -9.69
N LEU A 593 -3.64 20.88 -8.87
CA LEU A 593 -3.11 22.23 -8.89
C LEU A 593 -2.53 22.52 -7.52
N SER A 594 -1.24 22.86 -7.44
CA SER A 594 -0.57 23.23 -6.19
C SER A 594 0.04 24.62 -6.32
N TYR A 595 -0.17 25.44 -5.30
CA TYR A 595 0.40 26.78 -5.19
C TYR A 595 1.16 26.90 -3.87
N VAL A 596 2.44 27.29 -3.96
CA VAL A 596 3.31 27.58 -2.79
C VAL A 596 3.76 29.04 -2.89
N GLY A 597 3.16 29.90 -2.12
CA GLY A 597 3.38 31.35 -2.17
C GLY A 597 4.52 31.82 -1.24
N THR A 598 5.22 32.90 -1.65
CA THR A 598 6.32 33.52 -0.86
C THR A 598 5.87 34.17 0.45
N GLN A 599 4.57 34.36 0.65
CA GLN A 599 4.02 34.97 1.86
C GLN A 599 3.48 33.92 2.82
N GLY A 600 3.94 32.67 2.70
CA GLY A 600 3.52 31.56 3.56
C GLY A 600 2.16 30.92 3.20
N ILE A 601 1.49 31.33 2.13
CA ILE A 601 0.23 30.72 1.69
C ILE A 601 0.55 29.54 0.80
N THR A 602 0.03 28.36 1.17
CA THR A 602 0.01 27.16 0.33
C THR A 602 -1.42 26.78 0.05
N ALA A 603 -1.74 26.39 -1.18
CA ALA A 603 -3.07 25.93 -1.57
C ALA A 603 -2.98 24.79 -2.57
N SER A 604 -3.95 23.88 -2.51
CA SER A 604 -4.07 22.77 -3.46
C SER A 604 -5.53 22.48 -3.80
N LEU A 605 -5.70 22.00 -5.04
CA LEU A 605 -6.96 21.43 -5.51
C LEU A 605 -6.62 20.10 -6.18
N ARG A 606 -7.34 19.04 -5.84
CA ARG A 606 -7.13 17.69 -6.33
C ARG A 606 -8.44 17.11 -6.83
N LEU A 607 -8.42 16.58 -8.05
CA LEU A 607 -9.50 15.82 -8.62
C LEU A 607 -9.08 14.35 -8.74
N ARG A 608 -9.95 13.44 -8.36
CA ARG A 608 -9.86 12.00 -8.53
C ARG A 608 -11.07 11.55 -9.34
N TYR A 609 -10.84 10.78 -10.39
CA TYR A 609 -11.86 10.14 -11.20
C TYR A 609 -11.50 8.68 -11.42
N PHE A 610 -12.42 7.80 -11.14
CA PHE A 610 -12.36 6.41 -11.58
C PHE A 610 -13.71 6.04 -12.21
N GLY A 611 -13.62 5.43 -13.38
CA GLY A 611 -14.76 5.08 -14.21
C GLY A 611 -15.60 3.97 -13.60
N ASP A 612 -16.66 3.67 -14.28
CA ASP A 612 -17.50 2.52 -14.03
C ASP A 612 -16.67 1.20 -14.00
N ALA A 613 -17.16 0.21 -13.29
CA ALA A 613 -16.58 -1.12 -13.20
C ALA A 613 -17.65 -2.20 -13.26
N ALA A 614 -17.35 -3.32 -13.93
CA ALA A 614 -18.21 -4.48 -13.94
C ALA A 614 -18.21 -5.15 -12.56
N LEU A 615 -19.38 -5.50 -12.05
CA LEU A 615 -19.55 -6.28 -10.82
C LEU A 615 -19.86 -7.74 -11.11
N THR A 616 -20.13 -8.08 -12.38
CA THR A 616 -20.33 -9.43 -12.91
C THR A 616 -19.53 -9.63 -14.18
N GLU A 617 -19.11 -10.86 -14.47
CA GLU A 617 -18.29 -11.19 -15.65
C GLU A 617 -18.99 -10.90 -16.98
N ASP A 618 -20.33 -10.88 -16.98
CA ASP A 618 -21.17 -10.57 -18.14
C ASP A 618 -21.56 -9.08 -18.25
N GLU A 619 -21.00 -8.23 -17.35
CA GLU A 619 -21.28 -6.79 -17.26
C GLU A 619 -22.78 -6.43 -17.07
N SER A 620 -23.60 -7.39 -16.63
CA SER A 620 -25.03 -7.16 -16.39
C SER A 620 -25.28 -6.27 -15.17
N VAL A 621 -24.35 -6.20 -14.26
CA VAL A 621 -24.34 -5.32 -13.08
C VAL A 621 -23.09 -4.48 -13.07
N MET A 622 -23.25 -3.17 -12.95
CA MET A 622 -22.15 -2.21 -13.02
C MET A 622 -22.14 -1.32 -11.77
N LYS A 623 -20.94 -0.99 -11.29
CA LYS A 623 -20.71 0.14 -10.38
C LYS A 623 -20.61 1.43 -11.20
N GLU A 624 -21.26 2.48 -10.75
CA GLU A 624 -21.15 3.81 -11.38
C GLU A 624 -19.76 4.44 -11.16
N ASP A 625 -19.40 5.38 -12.02
CA ASP A 625 -18.16 6.17 -11.90
C ASP A 625 -18.17 7.04 -10.64
N SER A 626 -16.98 7.43 -10.20
CA SER A 626 -16.81 8.30 -9.03
C SER A 626 -15.91 9.49 -9.36
N THR A 627 -16.31 10.67 -8.88
CA THR A 627 -15.55 11.92 -9.05
C THR A 627 -15.48 12.69 -7.74
N LEU A 628 -14.30 12.68 -7.12
CA LEU A 628 -14.07 13.39 -5.87
C LEU A 628 -13.12 14.57 -6.07
N VAL A 629 -13.40 15.69 -5.40
CA VAL A 629 -12.54 16.88 -5.38
C VAL A 629 -12.17 17.20 -3.95
N ASN A 630 -10.85 17.31 -3.71
CA ASN A 630 -10.29 17.71 -2.42
C ASN A 630 -9.60 19.06 -2.57
N ALA A 631 -9.67 19.92 -1.55
CA ALA A 631 -9.01 21.20 -1.52
C ALA A 631 -8.34 21.45 -0.17
N GLY A 632 -7.16 22.05 -0.19
CA GLY A 632 -6.44 22.45 1.02
C GLY A 632 -5.89 23.86 0.89
N VAL A 633 -5.83 24.57 2.01
CA VAL A 633 -5.15 25.86 2.11
C VAL A 633 -4.45 25.95 3.46
N SER A 634 -3.19 26.38 3.46
CA SER A 634 -2.47 26.67 4.69
C SER A 634 -1.78 28.04 4.65
N TYR A 635 -1.47 28.55 5.83
CA TYR A 635 -0.76 29.82 6.01
C TYR A 635 0.31 29.67 7.08
N ALA A 636 1.57 29.80 6.66
CA ALA A 636 2.73 29.78 7.53
C ALA A 636 3.15 31.21 7.94
N PHE A 637 3.37 31.42 9.24
CA PHE A 637 3.82 32.69 9.79
C PHE A 637 4.77 32.48 10.98
N GLY A 638 6.02 32.84 10.79
CA GLY A 638 7.08 32.56 11.78
C GLY A 638 7.26 31.06 11.99
N ALA A 639 7.07 30.60 13.21
CA ALA A 639 7.16 29.19 13.59
C ALA A 639 5.82 28.43 13.49
N TRP A 640 4.75 29.12 13.13
CA TRP A 640 3.40 28.54 13.07
C TRP A 640 2.92 28.34 11.66
N GLU A 641 2.12 27.32 11.45
CA GLU A 641 1.34 27.09 10.25
C GLU A 641 -0.09 26.70 10.66
N MET A 642 -1.07 27.26 9.98
CA MET A 642 -2.49 26.91 10.13
C MET A 642 -3.01 26.43 8.79
N GLY A 643 -3.79 25.35 8.78
CA GLY A 643 -4.37 24.79 7.55
C GLY A 643 -5.82 24.46 7.72
N ILE A 644 -6.52 24.42 6.58
CA ILE A 644 -7.88 23.86 6.44
C ILE A 644 -7.89 22.99 5.21
N ASP A 645 -8.37 21.76 5.39
CA ASP A 645 -8.63 20.81 4.31
C ASP A 645 -10.13 20.53 4.19
N ALA A 646 -10.59 20.45 2.96
CA ALA A 646 -11.92 19.99 2.60
C ALA A 646 -11.79 18.77 1.68
N LEU A 647 -12.11 17.61 2.20
CA LEU A 647 -12.20 16.36 1.45
C LEU A 647 -13.62 16.19 0.95
N ASN A 648 -13.80 15.64 -0.26
CA ASN A 648 -15.08 15.60 -0.95
C ASN A 648 -15.78 16.97 -0.91
N LEU A 649 -15.12 17.99 -1.46
CA LEU A 649 -15.51 19.40 -1.38
C LEU A 649 -16.98 19.64 -1.80
N PHE A 650 -17.45 18.90 -2.79
CA PHE A 650 -18.79 19.05 -3.36
C PHE A 650 -19.84 18.14 -2.72
N ASP A 651 -19.45 17.33 -1.71
CA ASP A 651 -20.32 16.38 -1.01
C ASP A 651 -20.97 15.38 -1.97
N ALA A 652 -20.17 14.84 -2.89
CA ALA A 652 -20.63 13.83 -3.84
C ALA A 652 -21.01 12.54 -3.09
N GLU A 653 -22.13 11.94 -3.50
CA GLU A 653 -22.65 10.71 -2.89
C GLU A 653 -22.22 9.48 -3.69
N ASP A 654 -20.91 9.37 -3.96
CA ASP A 654 -20.31 8.27 -4.71
C ASP A 654 -20.08 7.05 -3.83
N ASP A 655 -19.86 5.87 -4.45
CA ASP A 655 -19.38 4.67 -3.79
C ASP A 655 -17.87 4.54 -3.92
N ASP A 656 -17.20 4.32 -2.79
CA ASP A 656 -15.76 4.09 -2.78
C ASP A 656 -15.45 2.74 -3.45
N ILE A 657 -16.27 1.72 -3.13
CA ILE A 657 -16.25 0.40 -3.78
C ILE A 657 -17.65 -0.24 -3.71
N ALA A 658 -17.92 -1.18 -4.61
CA ALA A 658 -19.13 -2.00 -4.60
C ALA A 658 -18.82 -3.43 -5.08
N TYR A 659 -19.59 -4.38 -4.60
CA TYR A 659 -19.53 -5.80 -4.97
C TYR A 659 -20.94 -6.31 -5.27
N PHE A 660 -21.05 -7.38 -6.04
CA PHE A 660 -22.34 -8.04 -6.29
C PHE A 660 -22.27 -9.49 -5.81
N PHE A 661 -23.01 -9.80 -4.77
CA PHE A 661 -23.08 -11.15 -4.19
C PHE A 661 -24.39 -11.38 -3.44
N GLU A 662 -24.65 -12.66 -3.15
CA GLU A 662 -25.82 -13.09 -2.40
C GLU A 662 -25.63 -12.84 -0.91
N SER A 663 -26.65 -12.25 -0.26
CA SER A 663 -26.70 -12.08 1.20
C SER A 663 -28.12 -12.24 1.70
N ARG A 664 -28.27 -12.45 3.00
CA ARG A 664 -29.58 -12.54 3.65
C ARG A 664 -29.61 -11.66 4.90
N LEU A 665 -30.49 -10.67 4.89
CA LEU A 665 -30.63 -9.78 6.04
C LEU A 665 -31.49 -10.42 7.15
N PRO A 666 -31.27 -10.03 8.42
CA PRO A 666 -32.15 -10.45 9.52
C PRO A 666 -33.62 -10.13 9.22
N GLY A 667 -34.47 -11.18 9.19
CA GLY A 667 -35.90 -11.07 8.91
C GLY A 667 -36.30 -11.36 7.46
N GLU A 668 -35.36 -11.49 6.52
CA GLU A 668 -35.61 -11.97 5.16
C GLU A 668 -35.86 -13.50 5.17
N LEU A 669 -36.77 -13.96 4.30
CA LEU A 669 -37.12 -15.37 4.20
C LEU A 669 -36.17 -16.15 3.27
N GLU A 670 -35.66 -15.47 2.25
CA GLU A 670 -34.79 -16.03 1.22
C GLU A 670 -33.54 -15.14 1.05
N ALA A 671 -32.48 -15.70 0.52
CA ALA A 671 -31.29 -15.00 0.11
C ALA A 671 -31.56 -14.12 -1.11
N VAL A 672 -30.83 -13.03 -1.26
CA VAL A 672 -30.99 -12.05 -2.34
C VAL A 672 -29.63 -11.66 -2.89
N GLU A 673 -29.43 -11.80 -4.19
CA GLU A 673 -28.30 -11.19 -4.90
C GLU A 673 -28.51 -9.68 -4.97
N ASP A 674 -27.52 -8.90 -4.56
CA ASP A 674 -27.63 -7.44 -4.48
C ASP A 674 -26.26 -6.77 -4.59
N ILE A 675 -26.25 -5.50 -4.92
CA ILE A 675 -25.07 -4.66 -4.80
C ILE A 675 -24.83 -4.35 -3.31
N HIS A 676 -23.60 -4.62 -2.85
CA HIS A 676 -23.12 -4.26 -1.54
C HIS A 676 -22.04 -3.20 -1.71
N PHE A 677 -22.24 -2.01 -1.20
CA PHE A 677 -21.34 -0.89 -1.42
C PHE A 677 -20.82 -0.29 -0.11
N HIS A 678 -19.61 0.24 -0.18
CA HIS A 678 -19.06 1.11 0.85
C HIS A 678 -19.10 2.55 0.33
N PRO A 679 -19.89 3.47 0.95
CA PRO A 679 -20.01 4.83 0.46
C PRO A 679 -18.69 5.58 0.64
N SER A 680 -18.35 6.44 -0.30
CA SER A 680 -17.32 7.47 -0.11
C SER A 680 -17.70 8.36 1.07
N ASN A 681 -16.72 8.80 1.84
CA ASN A 681 -16.98 9.71 2.95
C ASN A 681 -17.72 10.96 2.45
N PRO A 682 -18.72 11.47 3.19
CA PRO A 682 -19.30 12.77 2.92
C PRO A 682 -18.24 13.86 3.06
N ARG A 683 -18.58 15.11 2.80
CA ARG A 683 -17.60 16.19 2.95
C ARG A 683 -17.01 16.25 4.36
N ILE A 684 -15.69 16.09 4.44
CA ILE A 684 -14.91 16.18 5.67
C ILE A 684 -14.18 17.52 5.68
N ILE A 685 -14.26 18.24 6.78
CA ILE A 685 -13.48 19.46 7.02
C ILE A 685 -12.50 19.17 8.15
N ARG A 686 -11.23 19.49 7.92
CA ARG A 686 -10.14 19.40 8.90
C ARG A 686 -9.50 20.76 9.10
N ALA A 687 -9.13 21.07 10.33
CA ALA A 687 -8.30 22.23 10.67
C ALA A 687 -6.99 21.74 11.30
N MET A 688 -5.88 22.26 10.83
CA MET A 688 -4.54 21.89 11.27
C MET A 688 -3.84 23.09 11.90
N LEU A 689 -3.08 22.85 12.97
CA LEU A 689 -2.15 23.79 13.57
C LEU A 689 -0.80 23.09 13.77
N ARG A 690 0.25 23.62 13.14
CA ARG A 690 1.64 23.16 13.30
C ARG A 690 2.50 24.23 13.94
N TYR A 691 3.35 23.82 14.85
CA TYR A 691 4.43 24.64 15.43
C TYR A 691 5.76 23.99 15.12
N SER A 692 6.64 24.71 14.42
CA SER A 692 8.00 24.25 14.08
C SER A 692 9.03 24.94 14.99
N PHE A 693 10.01 24.18 15.54
CA PHE A 693 10.99 24.64 16.53
C PHE A 693 12.42 24.20 16.21
#